data_725af1b3537c0aa6a05301c109b64153
#
_entry.id   725af1b3537c0aa6a05301c109b64153
#
_cell.length_a   1.000
_cell.length_b   1.000
_cell.length_c   1.000
_cell.angle_alpha   90.00
_cell.angle_beta   90.00
_cell.angle_gamma   90.00
#
_symmetry.space_group_name_H-M   'P 1'
#
loop_
_entity.id
_entity.type
_entity.pdbx_description
1 polymer ?
#
loop_
_entity_poly.entity_id
_entity_poly.type
_entity_poly.pdbx_seq_one_letter_code
_entity_poly.pdbx_strand_id
1 'polypeptide(L)'
;MQVIIAEKPSVAREIAAIVGATNRKDGFIEGNGYAVTWAFGHLVGLAMPQQYGIAGFRRENLPILPSSFILLPRQVREGKEYKADPGVVKQLGILRELFGMAERIIVATDAGREGELIFRYIYSYLECRTPFVRLWISSLTDRAIREGLQHLRPGNEYDNLYLSAKARSEADWIVGINASQALAVAAGRGVWSLGRVQTPTLAIICSRYLENKAFKPATYFRLKLSTAKEDTEFTVLSTEKFDGREKAEAARAEVIGARTVRVVNVERKEAREQPPLLYDLTTLQKEANSRYGFSAEKTLDIAQSLYEKKFITYPRTGSRYISEDVAEEIPALIGNMTRYPRFAEYAGKMDTASLSRRSVDNEKIADHHALLPTENLPSELDADHRIVYEMVAGRMLETFSGACVKENTFLTLQSAGHDFTARGSIMVETGWRAVLNEPVEEKEEDMTLLPDIVQGDELPVKGCVTEQKQTRPRPLHTESSLLAAMETAGRELSDEAEREAMKDAGIGTPATRAAIIETLFAREYVRREKKSLVPTDKGLAVYAVVRDKKIADVAMTGGWELALSKIATGEMDAPTFHRGIEIFTSQIAKELLEARIDGAESDTACPRCGRPVVFYPKLAKCQNPDCGLTVWRTVARKELTDKQLAELLTKGKTGTIRGFVKNGGGTFDAALTLDDQFKTSFVFEPRDTPRQGKRNKRK
;
A
#
# COMPACT_ATOMS: atom_id res chain seq x y z
N MET A 1 -0.14 -31.61 31.81
CA MET A 1 0.27 -30.21 31.52
C MET A 1 -0.49 -29.73 30.29
N GLN A 2 -1.02 -28.49 30.31
CA GLN A 2 -1.64 -27.88 29.14
C GLN A 2 -0.63 -26.97 28.44
N VAL A 3 -0.61 -27.00 27.10
CA VAL A 3 0.26 -26.14 26.30
C VAL A 3 -0.57 -25.05 25.65
N ILE A 4 -0.18 -23.78 25.84
CA ILE A 4 -0.79 -22.63 25.16
C ILE A 4 0.16 -22.16 24.08
N ILE A 5 -0.31 -22.06 22.83
CA ILE A 5 0.48 -21.50 21.73
C ILE A 5 -0.13 -20.17 21.28
N ALA A 6 0.62 -19.08 21.47
CA ALA A 6 0.30 -17.75 20.94
C ALA A 6 0.95 -17.51 19.58
N GLU A 7 0.47 -16.52 18.83
CA GLU A 7 1.08 -16.16 17.56
C GLU A 7 2.41 -15.40 17.72
N LYS A 8 2.54 -14.63 18.81
CA LYS A 8 3.67 -13.72 19.05
C LYS A 8 4.23 -13.89 20.47
N PRO A 9 5.55 -13.69 20.66
CA PRO A 9 6.16 -13.77 22.00
C PRO A 9 5.60 -12.75 23.01
N SER A 10 5.13 -11.59 22.56
CA SER A 10 4.49 -10.57 23.43
C SER A 10 3.20 -11.09 24.04
N VAL A 11 2.30 -11.61 23.20
CA VAL A 11 1.02 -12.20 23.61
C VAL A 11 1.23 -13.41 24.54
N ALA A 12 2.21 -14.26 24.20
CA ALA A 12 2.57 -15.39 25.06
C ALA A 12 2.96 -14.94 26.48
N ARG A 13 3.72 -13.85 26.63
CA ARG A 13 4.10 -13.31 27.94
C ARG A 13 2.91 -12.78 28.74
N GLU A 14 1.96 -12.15 28.09
CA GLU A 14 0.73 -11.66 28.73
C GLU A 14 -0.14 -12.83 29.21
N ILE A 15 -0.37 -13.81 28.36
CA ILE A 15 -1.11 -15.02 28.73
C ILE A 15 -0.38 -15.77 29.87
N ALA A 16 0.95 -15.90 29.79
CA ALA A 16 1.75 -16.57 30.84
C ALA A 16 1.59 -15.90 32.20
N ALA A 17 1.61 -14.56 32.25
CA ALA A 17 1.38 -13.81 33.49
C ALA A 17 -0.01 -14.09 34.09
N ILE A 18 -1.03 -14.14 33.21
CA ILE A 18 -2.43 -14.37 33.64
C ILE A 18 -2.65 -15.80 34.18
N VAL A 19 -2.04 -16.82 33.54
CA VAL A 19 -2.17 -18.21 34.01
C VAL A 19 -1.18 -18.56 35.12
N GLY A 20 -0.31 -17.64 35.52
CA GLY A 20 0.66 -17.83 36.62
C GLY A 20 1.89 -18.65 36.19
N ALA A 21 2.21 -18.70 34.89
CA ALA A 21 3.46 -19.31 34.40
C ALA A 21 4.57 -18.24 34.47
N THR A 22 5.62 -18.50 35.26
CA THR A 22 6.68 -17.51 35.56
C THR A 22 8.09 -17.99 35.23
N ASN A 23 8.29 -19.32 35.07
CA ASN A 23 9.59 -19.90 34.80
C ASN A 23 9.94 -19.80 33.31
N ARG A 24 10.80 -18.85 32.95
CA ARG A 24 11.21 -18.62 31.56
C ARG A 24 12.21 -19.68 31.11
N LYS A 25 11.88 -20.29 29.99
CA LYS A 25 12.72 -21.23 29.25
C LYS A 25 13.01 -20.69 27.86
N ASP A 26 13.88 -21.36 27.14
CA ASP A 26 14.14 -21.06 25.74
C ASP A 26 12.94 -21.48 24.90
N GLY A 27 12.25 -20.51 24.28
CA GLY A 27 11.08 -20.72 23.43
C GLY A 27 9.74 -20.92 24.13
N PHE A 28 9.67 -20.91 25.49
CA PHE A 28 8.41 -20.98 26.22
C PHE A 28 8.54 -20.48 27.67
N ILE A 29 7.42 -20.36 28.38
CA ILE A 29 7.33 -19.98 29.79
C ILE A 29 6.46 -21.04 30.47
N GLU A 30 6.94 -21.65 31.57
CA GLU A 30 6.21 -22.71 32.27
C GLU A 30 5.84 -22.32 33.70
N GLY A 31 4.81 -22.92 34.22
CA GLY A 31 4.35 -22.79 35.61
C GLY A 31 2.86 -23.05 35.74
N ASN A 32 2.42 -23.33 36.95
CA ASN A 32 1.02 -23.54 37.31
C ASN A 32 0.26 -24.54 36.41
N GLY A 33 0.96 -25.59 35.95
CA GLY A 33 0.38 -26.64 35.09
C GLY A 33 0.32 -26.26 33.59
N TYR A 34 0.82 -25.08 33.22
CA TYR A 34 0.88 -24.59 31.84
C TYR A 34 2.30 -24.49 31.31
N ALA A 35 2.44 -24.68 29.98
CA ALA A 35 3.58 -24.22 29.20
C ALA A 35 3.06 -23.29 28.09
N VAL A 36 3.44 -22.02 28.17
CA VAL A 36 3.02 -20.99 27.21
C VAL A 36 4.14 -20.74 26.22
N THR A 37 3.91 -21.08 24.97
CA THR A 37 4.86 -20.96 23.88
C THR A 37 4.30 -20.05 22.77
N TRP A 38 5.04 -19.88 21.68
CA TRP A 38 4.65 -18.97 20.60
C TRP A 38 5.17 -19.42 19.24
N ALA A 39 4.47 -19.00 18.20
CA ALA A 39 5.03 -18.83 16.88
C ALA A 39 5.70 -17.42 16.79
N PHE A 40 6.27 -17.06 15.67
CA PHE A 40 6.63 -15.69 15.31
C PHE A 40 6.24 -15.47 13.84
N GLY A 41 4.93 -15.48 13.62
CA GLY A 41 4.28 -15.56 12.33
C GLY A 41 4.34 -16.97 11.74
N HIS A 42 4.34 -17.09 10.42
CA HIS A 42 4.43 -18.39 9.76
C HIS A 42 5.78 -19.05 9.99
N LEU A 43 5.81 -20.14 10.75
CA LEU A 43 6.98 -21.01 10.90
C LEU A 43 7.05 -22.05 9.76
N VAL A 44 5.89 -22.44 9.23
CA VAL A 44 5.73 -23.43 8.18
C VAL A 44 4.99 -22.82 7.00
N GLY A 45 5.40 -23.17 5.78
CA GLY A 45 4.78 -22.70 4.54
C GLY A 45 4.83 -23.74 3.43
N LEU A 46 4.24 -23.40 2.28
CA LEU A 46 4.19 -24.28 1.12
C LEU A 46 5.56 -24.36 0.43
N ALA A 47 5.96 -25.57 0.02
CA ALA A 47 7.18 -25.81 -0.71
C ALA A 47 7.18 -25.16 -2.09
N MET A 48 8.37 -24.77 -2.58
CA MET A 48 8.56 -24.22 -3.92
C MET A 48 8.65 -25.35 -4.98
N PRO A 49 8.48 -25.05 -6.30
CA PRO A 49 8.47 -26.06 -7.37
C PRO A 49 9.62 -27.05 -7.38
N GLN A 50 10.81 -26.63 -6.89
CA GLN A 50 11.99 -27.50 -6.83
C GLN A 50 11.79 -28.75 -5.96
N GLN A 51 10.99 -28.65 -4.89
CA GLN A 51 10.68 -29.78 -4.00
C GLN A 51 9.72 -30.80 -4.64
N TYR A 52 9.08 -30.40 -5.73
CA TYR A 52 8.25 -31.29 -6.57
C TYR A 52 9.03 -31.85 -7.77
N GLY A 53 10.37 -31.71 -7.78
CA GLY A 53 11.22 -32.17 -8.88
C GLY A 53 11.20 -31.29 -10.13
N ILE A 54 10.59 -30.10 -10.03
CA ILE A 54 10.44 -29.16 -11.16
C ILE A 54 11.54 -28.12 -11.06
N ALA A 55 12.52 -28.19 -11.96
CA ALA A 55 13.65 -27.26 -12.00
C ALA A 55 13.57 -26.29 -13.18
N GLY A 56 13.84 -25.03 -12.91
CA GLY A 56 13.92 -23.96 -13.92
C GLY A 56 12.57 -23.53 -14.48
N PHE A 57 12.58 -22.38 -15.18
CA PHE A 57 11.41 -21.85 -15.85
C PHE A 57 11.37 -22.36 -17.28
N ARG A 58 10.57 -23.38 -17.52
CA ARG A 58 10.44 -24.03 -18.84
C ARG A 58 8.98 -24.13 -19.24
N ARG A 59 8.73 -23.99 -20.54
CA ARG A 59 7.36 -24.03 -21.09
C ARG A 59 6.66 -25.35 -20.82
N GLU A 60 7.40 -26.44 -20.95
CA GLU A 60 6.90 -27.80 -20.76
C GLU A 60 6.50 -28.14 -19.30
N ASN A 61 6.97 -27.34 -18.35
CA ASN A 61 6.63 -27.52 -16.93
C ASN A 61 5.31 -26.84 -16.53
N LEU A 62 4.72 -26.02 -17.37
CA LEU A 62 3.55 -25.23 -17.05
C LEU A 62 2.25 -25.81 -17.64
N PRO A 63 1.16 -25.82 -16.89
CA PRO A 63 1.03 -25.34 -15.51
C PRO A 63 1.57 -26.33 -14.45
N ILE A 64 2.11 -25.79 -13.34
CA ILE A 64 2.53 -26.55 -12.17
C ILE A 64 1.32 -26.67 -11.24
N LEU A 65 0.77 -27.88 -11.13
CA LEU A 65 -0.41 -28.19 -10.33
C LEU A 65 -0.12 -29.38 -9.41
N PRO A 66 0.40 -29.14 -8.18
CA PRO A 66 0.69 -30.24 -7.26
C PRO A 66 -0.60 -30.96 -6.83
N SER A 67 -0.61 -32.29 -6.87
CA SER A 67 -1.73 -33.09 -6.36
C SER A 67 -1.86 -33.02 -4.84
N SER A 68 -0.76 -32.72 -4.15
CA SER A 68 -0.70 -32.43 -2.71
C SER A 68 0.41 -31.44 -2.41
N PHE A 69 0.16 -30.54 -1.47
CA PHE A 69 1.15 -29.54 -1.07
C PHE A 69 2.07 -30.05 0.04
N ILE A 70 3.37 -29.87 -0.17
CA ILE A 70 4.41 -30.18 0.81
C ILE A 70 4.57 -28.97 1.73
N LEU A 71 4.56 -29.23 3.05
CA LEU A 71 4.83 -28.22 4.07
C LEU A 71 6.31 -28.25 4.46
N LEU A 72 6.93 -27.08 4.51
CA LEU A 72 8.34 -26.92 4.92
C LEU A 72 8.50 -25.81 5.94
N PRO A 73 9.51 -25.87 6.82
CA PRO A 73 9.92 -24.75 7.64
C PRO A 73 10.22 -23.53 6.77
N ARG A 74 9.88 -22.33 7.26
CA ARG A 74 10.22 -21.06 6.60
C ARG A 74 11.70 -21.05 6.21
N GLN A 75 11.97 -20.62 4.99
CA GLN A 75 13.32 -20.59 4.43
C GLN A 75 13.87 -19.16 4.40
N VAL A 76 15.17 -19.05 4.61
CA VAL A 76 15.95 -17.83 4.45
C VAL A 76 16.99 -18.04 3.35
N ARG A 77 17.33 -16.95 2.66
CA ARG A 77 18.33 -16.98 1.60
C ARG A 77 19.73 -16.90 2.22
N GLU A 78 20.54 -17.92 1.99
CA GLU A 78 21.94 -17.95 2.37
C GLU A 78 22.81 -18.04 1.09
N GLY A 79 23.38 -16.91 0.68
CA GLY A 79 24.11 -16.83 -0.59
C GLY A 79 23.20 -17.02 -1.82
N LYS A 80 23.36 -18.16 -2.52
CA LYS A 80 22.54 -18.52 -3.68
C LYS A 80 21.46 -19.56 -3.36
N GLU A 81 21.48 -20.12 -2.17
CA GLU A 81 20.61 -21.22 -1.75
C GLU A 81 19.54 -20.73 -0.75
N TYR A 82 18.43 -21.44 -0.69
CA TYR A 82 17.42 -21.26 0.33
C TYR A 82 17.54 -22.41 1.32
N LYS A 83 17.72 -22.10 2.60
CA LYS A 83 17.81 -23.06 3.71
C LYS A 83 16.75 -22.75 4.74
N ALA A 84 16.36 -23.79 5.50
CA ALA A 84 15.45 -23.58 6.62
C ALA A 84 16.03 -22.56 7.62
N ASP A 85 15.21 -21.61 8.07
CA ASP A 85 15.57 -20.62 9.08
C ASP A 85 15.95 -21.33 10.39
N PRO A 86 17.21 -21.19 10.89
CA PRO A 86 17.64 -21.90 12.10
C PRO A 86 16.79 -21.58 13.33
N GLY A 87 16.30 -20.35 13.47
CA GLY A 87 15.42 -19.94 14.56
C GLY A 87 14.06 -20.65 14.48
N VAL A 88 13.53 -20.79 13.26
CA VAL A 88 12.29 -21.54 13.01
C VAL A 88 12.46 -23.01 13.31
N VAL A 89 13.55 -23.63 12.85
CA VAL A 89 13.82 -25.06 13.10
C VAL A 89 13.92 -25.33 14.60
N LYS A 90 14.61 -24.47 15.35
CA LYS A 90 14.72 -24.54 16.80
C LYS A 90 13.34 -24.46 17.47
N GLN A 91 12.52 -23.47 17.10
CA GLN A 91 11.19 -23.29 17.69
C GLN A 91 10.25 -24.46 17.36
N LEU A 92 10.30 -24.99 16.14
CA LEU A 92 9.53 -26.19 15.75
C LEU A 92 9.97 -27.42 16.55
N GLY A 93 11.25 -27.55 16.91
CA GLY A 93 11.76 -28.57 17.82
C GLY A 93 11.12 -28.46 19.20
N ILE A 94 11.11 -27.26 19.80
CA ILE A 94 10.49 -26.97 21.08
C ILE A 94 8.98 -27.27 21.05
N LEU A 95 8.29 -26.84 20.01
CA LEU A 95 6.86 -27.11 19.81
C LEU A 95 6.56 -28.62 19.71
N ARG A 96 7.42 -29.37 19.03
CA ARG A 96 7.28 -30.83 18.93
C ARG A 96 7.34 -31.50 20.30
N GLU A 97 8.30 -31.12 21.14
CA GLU A 97 8.45 -31.65 22.48
C GLU A 97 7.27 -31.27 23.36
N LEU A 98 6.89 -29.98 23.38
CA LEU A 98 5.78 -29.50 24.19
C LEU A 98 4.44 -30.17 23.80
N PHE A 99 4.15 -30.22 22.48
CA PHE A 99 2.90 -30.83 22.00
C PHE A 99 2.84 -32.35 22.28
N GLY A 100 4.00 -33.03 22.24
CA GLY A 100 4.09 -34.43 22.60
C GLY A 100 3.85 -34.76 24.08
N MET A 101 4.14 -33.79 24.96
CA MET A 101 3.93 -33.93 26.42
C MET A 101 2.57 -33.33 26.89
N ALA A 102 1.86 -32.64 26.01
CA ALA A 102 0.62 -31.96 26.36
C ALA A 102 -0.56 -32.92 26.46
N GLU A 103 -1.38 -32.81 27.47
CA GLU A 103 -2.72 -33.41 27.53
C GLU A 103 -3.68 -32.76 26.55
N ARG A 104 -3.51 -31.46 26.37
CA ARG A 104 -4.35 -30.63 25.50
C ARG A 104 -3.56 -29.38 25.09
N ILE A 105 -3.75 -28.93 23.84
CA ILE A 105 -3.21 -27.70 23.34
C ILE A 105 -4.31 -26.63 23.34
N ILE A 106 -4.03 -25.44 23.89
CA ILE A 106 -4.87 -24.26 23.80
C ILE A 106 -4.28 -23.36 22.73
N VAL A 107 -5.01 -23.16 21.64
CA VAL A 107 -4.58 -22.34 20.52
C VAL A 107 -5.00 -20.90 20.74
N ALA A 108 -4.02 -20.04 20.96
CA ALA A 108 -4.16 -18.60 21.22
C ALA A 108 -3.47 -17.77 20.12
N THR A 109 -3.43 -18.28 18.88
CA THR A 109 -3.10 -17.45 17.70
C THR A 109 -4.24 -16.51 17.40
N ASP A 110 -3.98 -15.45 16.64
CA ASP A 110 -4.97 -14.39 16.34
C ASP A 110 -6.32 -14.99 15.88
N ALA A 111 -7.43 -14.36 16.29
CA ALA A 111 -8.79 -14.87 16.07
C ALA A 111 -9.27 -14.61 14.63
N GLY A 112 -8.64 -15.25 13.66
CA GLY A 112 -8.91 -15.08 12.25
C GLY A 112 -8.38 -16.19 11.37
N ARG A 113 -8.64 -16.11 10.05
CA ARG A 113 -8.20 -17.10 9.06
C ARG A 113 -6.71 -17.35 9.10
N GLU A 114 -5.91 -16.28 9.26
CA GLU A 114 -4.45 -16.37 9.24
C GLU A 114 -3.90 -17.06 10.49
N GLY A 115 -4.38 -16.68 11.67
CA GLY A 115 -3.97 -17.30 12.92
C GLY A 115 -4.33 -18.79 12.99
N GLU A 116 -5.49 -19.18 12.42
CA GLU A 116 -5.87 -20.59 12.28
C GLU A 116 -4.92 -21.33 11.33
N LEU A 117 -4.56 -20.72 10.19
CA LEU A 117 -3.62 -21.32 9.23
C LEU A 117 -2.23 -21.54 9.82
N ILE A 118 -1.70 -20.55 10.55
CA ILE A 118 -0.40 -20.62 11.22
C ILE A 118 -0.34 -21.84 12.14
N PHE A 119 -1.35 -21.98 13.02
CA PHE A 119 -1.39 -23.11 13.94
C PHE A 119 -1.54 -24.45 13.21
N ARG A 120 -2.50 -24.58 12.30
CA ARG A 120 -2.79 -25.84 11.61
C ARG A 120 -1.64 -26.31 10.71
N TYR A 121 -0.88 -25.39 10.11
CA TYR A 121 0.32 -25.76 9.36
C TYR A 121 1.41 -26.29 10.27
N ILE A 122 1.63 -25.70 11.45
CA ILE A 122 2.55 -26.21 12.47
C ILE A 122 2.10 -27.59 12.95
N TYR A 123 0.82 -27.73 13.32
CA TYR A 123 0.23 -28.96 13.82
C TYR A 123 0.37 -30.11 12.81
N SER A 124 0.08 -29.86 11.53
CA SER A 124 0.21 -30.81 10.44
C SER A 124 1.67 -31.16 10.15
N TYR A 125 2.56 -30.17 10.11
CA TYR A 125 4.00 -30.38 9.86
C TYR A 125 4.67 -31.22 10.96
N LEU A 126 4.23 -31.06 12.22
CA LEU A 126 4.72 -31.84 13.35
C LEU A 126 4.05 -33.22 13.46
N GLU A 127 3.07 -33.54 12.60
CA GLU A 127 2.25 -34.75 12.65
C GLU A 127 1.61 -34.95 14.03
N CYS A 128 1.23 -33.82 14.67
CA CYS A 128 0.68 -33.82 16.02
C CYS A 128 -0.73 -34.44 16.04
N ARG A 129 -1.03 -35.18 17.12
CA ARG A 129 -2.35 -35.79 17.35
C ARG A 129 -2.98 -35.39 18.68
N THR A 130 -2.29 -34.54 19.44
CA THR A 130 -2.77 -34.07 20.75
C THR A 130 -4.03 -33.21 20.53
N PRO A 131 -5.12 -33.48 21.26
CA PRO A 131 -6.35 -32.71 21.09
C PRO A 131 -6.13 -31.22 21.41
N PHE A 132 -6.83 -30.36 20.70
CA PHE A 132 -6.70 -28.91 20.91
C PHE A 132 -8.06 -28.22 20.98
N VAL A 133 -8.04 -27.08 21.66
CA VAL A 133 -9.15 -26.16 21.83
C VAL A 133 -8.71 -24.75 21.46
N ARG A 134 -9.65 -23.89 21.18
CA ARG A 134 -9.39 -22.52 20.71
C ARG A 134 -9.70 -21.48 21.78
N LEU A 135 -8.74 -20.63 22.08
CA LEU A 135 -8.95 -19.36 22.74
C LEU A 135 -9.29 -18.32 21.65
N TRP A 136 -10.56 -17.94 21.56
CA TRP A 136 -11.06 -17.06 20.53
C TRP A 136 -11.40 -15.69 21.12
N ILE A 137 -10.47 -14.76 21.04
CA ILE A 137 -10.60 -13.40 21.58
C ILE A 137 -10.05 -12.38 20.58
N SER A 138 -10.69 -11.22 20.48
CA SER A 138 -10.30 -10.09 19.64
C SER A 138 -9.66 -8.94 20.43
N SER A 139 -9.63 -9.06 21.74
CA SER A 139 -9.00 -8.14 22.69
C SER A 139 -7.97 -8.89 23.54
N LEU A 140 -6.86 -8.23 23.88
CA LEU A 140 -5.79 -8.76 24.73
C LEU A 140 -5.76 -8.13 26.12
N THR A 141 -6.87 -7.53 26.56
CA THR A 141 -7.01 -7.09 27.96
C THR A 141 -6.96 -8.30 28.90
N ASP A 142 -6.47 -8.08 30.11
CA ASP A 142 -6.44 -9.12 31.15
C ASP A 142 -7.81 -9.78 31.34
N ARG A 143 -8.87 -8.97 31.28
CA ARG A 143 -10.25 -9.43 31.39
C ARG A 143 -10.63 -10.35 30.25
N ALA A 144 -10.40 -9.93 29.01
CA ALA A 144 -10.74 -10.73 27.82
C ALA A 144 -10.00 -12.06 27.80
N ILE A 145 -8.71 -12.08 28.18
CA ILE A 145 -7.93 -13.32 28.26
C ILE A 145 -8.47 -14.24 29.35
N ARG A 146 -8.80 -13.74 30.56
CA ARG A 146 -9.37 -14.56 31.64
C ARG A 146 -10.71 -15.15 31.27
N GLU A 147 -11.62 -14.34 30.74
CA GLU A 147 -12.94 -14.78 30.29
C GLU A 147 -12.82 -15.78 29.12
N GLY A 148 -11.95 -15.52 28.16
CA GLY A 148 -11.69 -16.45 27.04
C GLY A 148 -11.15 -17.81 27.48
N LEU A 149 -10.25 -17.84 28.47
CA LEU A 149 -9.73 -19.09 29.05
C LEU A 149 -10.80 -19.91 29.78
N GLN A 150 -11.86 -19.27 30.29
CA GLN A 150 -13.01 -19.96 30.87
C GLN A 150 -13.99 -20.47 29.80
N HIS A 151 -13.97 -19.92 28.59
CA HIS A 151 -14.88 -20.22 27.50
C HIS A 151 -14.16 -20.76 26.27
N LEU A 152 -13.23 -21.68 26.45
CA LEU A 152 -12.50 -22.33 25.35
C LEU A 152 -13.46 -23.11 24.44
N ARG A 153 -13.27 -22.98 23.15
CA ARG A 153 -14.10 -23.62 22.12
C ARG A 153 -13.41 -24.86 21.53
N PRO A 154 -14.18 -25.89 21.14
CA PRO A 154 -13.63 -27.06 20.43
C PRO A 154 -12.91 -26.63 19.14
N GLY A 155 -11.73 -27.23 18.86
CA GLY A 155 -10.94 -26.86 17.69
C GLY A 155 -11.60 -27.18 16.36
N ASN A 156 -12.48 -28.19 16.31
CA ASN A 156 -13.21 -28.60 15.10
C ASN A 156 -14.28 -27.59 14.64
N GLU A 157 -14.73 -26.67 15.51
CA GLU A 157 -15.62 -25.56 15.09
C GLU A 157 -14.95 -24.64 14.05
N TYR A 158 -13.63 -24.66 13.97
CA TYR A 158 -12.81 -23.82 13.07
C TYR A 158 -12.27 -24.57 11.86
N ASP A 159 -12.71 -25.82 11.60
CA ASP A 159 -12.20 -26.60 10.48
C ASP A 159 -12.52 -25.97 9.13
N ASN A 160 -13.72 -25.42 8.94
CA ASN A 160 -14.08 -24.72 7.71
C ASN A 160 -13.30 -23.42 7.53
N LEU A 161 -13.03 -22.70 8.62
CA LEU A 161 -12.18 -21.49 8.59
C LEU A 161 -10.75 -21.85 8.15
N TYR A 162 -10.20 -22.94 8.69
CA TYR A 162 -8.91 -23.47 8.24
C TYR A 162 -8.92 -23.88 6.78
N LEU A 163 -9.97 -24.59 6.32
CA LEU A 163 -10.09 -24.98 4.92
C LEU A 163 -10.14 -23.78 3.99
N SER A 164 -10.85 -22.73 4.36
CA SER A 164 -10.86 -21.45 3.63
C SER A 164 -9.47 -20.81 3.56
N ALA A 165 -8.75 -20.72 4.68
CA ALA A 165 -7.42 -20.15 4.76
C ALA A 165 -6.39 -20.97 3.95
N LYS A 166 -6.45 -22.29 4.05
CA LYS A 166 -5.62 -23.22 3.28
C LYS A 166 -5.88 -23.08 1.78
N ALA A 167 -7.14 -23.10 1.37
CA ALA A 167 -7.54 -22.96 -0.03
C ALA A 167 -7.03 -21.64 -0.62
N ARG A 168 -7.09 -20.53 0.12
CA ARG A 168 -6.52 -19.25 -0.27
C ARG A 168 -5.01 -19.33 -0.46
N SER A 169 -4.28 -19.88 0.52
CA SER A 169 -2.82 -20.01 0.48
C SER A 169 -2.35 -20.82 -0.72
N GLU A 170 -2.99 -21.95 -0.98
CA GLU A 170 -2.69 -22.85 -2.10
C GLU A 170 -3.05 -22.21 -3.46
N ALA A 171 -4.18 -21.52 -3.55
CA ALA A 171 -4.59 -20.81 -4.76
C ALA A 171 -3.64 -19.65 -5.10
N ASP A 172 -3.25 -18.85 -4.12
CA ASP A 172 -2.29 -17.74 -4.31
C ASP A 172 -0.92 -18.29 -4.77
N TRP A 173 -0.50 -19.46 -4.24
CA TRP A 173 0.71 -20.16 -4.70
C TRP A 173 0.58 -20.65 -6.15
N ILE A 174 -0.50 -21.37 -6.48
CA ILE A 174 -0.74 -21.92 -7.84
C ILE A 174 -0.73 -20.79 -8.87
N VAL A 175 -1.53 -19.75 -8.67
CA VAL A 175 -1.64 -18.66 -9.64
C VAL A 175 -0.37 -17.82 -9.69
N GLY A 176 0.20 -17.49 -8.53
CA GLY A 176 1.41 -16.67 -8.46
C GLY A 176 2.61 -17.30 -9.15
N ILE A 177 2.86 -18.58 -8.90
CA ILE A 177 3.98 -19.33 -9.51
C ILE A 177 3.77 -19.48 -11.01
N ASN A 178 2.61 -19.94 -11.45
CA ASN A 178 2.36 -20.24 -12.85
C ASN A 178 2.32 -18.98 -13.71
N ALA A 179 1.61 -17.94 -13.27
CA ALA A 179 1.54 -16.70 -14.02
C ALA A 179 2.92 -16.01 -14.12
N SER A 180 3.68 -16.00 -13.01
CA SER A 180 5.02 -15.41 -13.00
C SER A 180 5.99 -16.17 -13.90
N GLN A 181 6.00 -17.50 -13.83
CA GLN A 181 6.88 -18.31 -14.69
C GLN A 181 6.46 -18.26 -16.16
N ALA A 182 5.15 -18.30 -16.48
CA ALA A 182 4.68 -18.17 -17.84
C ALA A 182 5.09 -16.84 -18.47
N LEU A 183 4.93 -15.73 -17.74
CA LEU A 183 5.36 -14.41 -18.19
C LEU A 183 6.89 -14.35 -18.35
N ALA A 184 7.66 -14.92 -17.43
CA ALA A 184 9.12 -14.97 -17.52
C ALA A 184 9.61 -15.78 -18.71
N VAL A 185 8.95 -16.89 -19.03
CA VAL A 185 9.24 -17.72 -20.23
C VAL A 185 8.91 -16.95 -21.51
N ALA A 186 7.76 -16.27 -21.58
CA ALA A 186 7.38 -15.45 -22.74
C ALA A 186 8.32 -14.26 -22.94
N ALA A 187 8.77 -13.63 -21.85
CA ALA A 187 9.74 -12.54 -21.87
C ALA A 187 11.17 -12.98 -22.25
N GLY A 188 11.48 -14.25 -22.09
CA GLY A 188 12.81 -14.83 -22.39
C GLY A 188 13.94 -14.34 -21.46
N ARG A 189 13.67 -13.40 -20.54
CA ARG A 189 14.68 -12.77 -19.65
C ARG A 189 14.07 -12.13 -18.40
N GLY A 190 14.92 -11.91 -17.42
CA GLY A 190 14.59 -11.12 -16.22
C GLY A 190 13.68 -11.83 -15.21
N VAL A 191 13.40 -11.12 -14.13
CA VAL A 191 12.46 -11.59 -13.10
C VAL A 191 11.13 -10.87 -13.32
N TRP A 192 10.11 -11.66 -13.61
CA TRP A 192 8.74 -11.20 -13.81
C TRP A 192 7.88 -11.82 -12.71
N SER A 193 6.99 -11.06 -12.13
CA SER A 193 6.06 -11.58 -11.14
C SER A 193 4.67 -11.03 -11.37
N LEU A 194 3.70 -11.91 -11.26
CA LEU A 194 2.27 -11.64 -11.27
C LEU A 194 1.64 -12.29 -10.06
N GLY A 195 0.49 -11.79 -9.64
CA GLY A 195 -0.25 -12.36 -8.53
C GLY A 195 -1.60 -11.69 -8.40
N ARG A 196 -2.51 -12.34 -7.71
CA ARG A 196 -3.91 -11.96 -7.55
C ARG A 196 -4.12 -10.52 -7.05
N VAL A 197 -3.23 -10.03 -6.19
CA VAL A 197 -3.31 -8.67 -5.63
C VAL A 197 -2.30 -7.73 -6.30
N GLN A 198 -1.09 -8.20 -6.56
CA GLN A 198 -0.02 -7.43 -7.17
C GLN A 198 -0.40 -6.92 -8.57
N THR A 199 -1.00 -7.75 -9.39
CA THR A 199 -1.32 -7.42 -10.79
C THR A 199 -2.42 -6.36 -10.91
N PRO A 200 -3.57 -6.47 -10.22
CA PRO A 200 -4.57 -5.40 -10.20
C PRO A 200 -4.02 -4.09 -9.61
N THR A 201 -3.16 -4.15 -8.59
CA THR A 201 -2.53 -2.95 -8.03
C THR A 201 -1.65 -2.23 -9.05
N LEU A 202 -0.86 -2.97 -9.84
CA LEU A 202 -0.10 -2.40 -10.96
C LEU A 202 -1.03 -1.80 -12.01
N ALA A 203 -2.14 -2.49 -12.33
CA ALA A 203 -3.11 -2.03 -13.32
C ALA A 203 -3.74 -0.68 -12.92
N ILE A 204 -4.07 -0.47 -11.64
CA ILE A 204 -4.58 0.80 -11.12
C ILE A 204 -3.59 1.95 -11.37
N ILE A 205 -2.30 1.72 -11.10
CA ILE A 205 -1.26 2.74 -11.31
C ILE A 205 -1.07 3.05 -12.79
N CYS A 206 -0.94 2.00 -13.63
CA CYS A 206 -0.69 2.14 -15.06
C CYS A 206 -1.88 2.80 -15.79
N SER A 207 -3.09 2.40 -15.48
CA SER A 207 -4.31 2.97 -16.05
C SER A 207 -4.40 4.48 -15.76
N ARG A 208 -4.21 4.89 -14.50
CA ARG A 208 -4.20 6.29 -14.09
C ARG A 208 -3.10 7.09 -14.77
N TYR A 209 -1.92 6.50 -14.92
CA TYR A 209 -0.79 7.14 -15.60
C TYR A 209 -1.10 7.40 -17.08
N LEU A 210 -1.63 6.40 -17.78
CA LEU A 210 -1.98 6.52 -19.19
C LEU A 210 -3.14 7.50 -19.42
N GLU A 211 -4.17 7.47 -18.58
CA GLU A 211 -5.26 8.45 -18.57
C GLU A 211 -4.70 9.88 -18.41
N ASN A 212 -3.82 10.09 -17.43
CA ASN A 212 -3.21 11.39 -17.18
C ASN A 212 -2.36 11.87 -18.37
N LYS A 213 -1.58 10.98 -18.99
CA LYS A 213 -0.74 11.30 -20.16
C LYS A 213 -1.53 11.56 -21.43
N ALA A 214 -2.66 10.87 -21.63
CA ALA A 214 -3.53 11.05 -22.78
C ALA A 214 -4.44 12.28 -22.66
N PHE A 215 -4.54 12.87 -21.48
CA PHE A 215 -5.42 13.99 -21.21
C PHE A 215 -5.02 15.23 -22.02
N LYS A 216 -6.00 15.83 -22.68
CA LYS A 216 -5.84 17.10 -23.41
C LYS A 216 -6.54 18.21 -22.62
N PRO A 217 -5.79 19.17 -22.06
CA PRO A 217 -6.39 20.30 -21.35
C PRO A 217 -7.30 21.11 -22.26
N ALA A 218 -8.51 21.38 -21.82
CA ALA A 218 -9.41 22.32 -22.47
C ALA A 218 -9.32 23.66 -21.74
N THR A 219 -9.14 24.74 -22.49
CA THR A 219 -9.14 26.11 -21.97
C THR A 219 -10.58 26.60 -21.87
N TYR A 220 -10.90 27.25 -20.74
CA TYR A 220 -12.15 27.94 -20.53
C TYR A 220 -11.91 29.25 -19.75
N PHE A 221 -12.89 30.12 -19.77
CA PHE A 221 -12.81 31.40 -19.09
C PHE A 221 -13.93 31.51 -18.06
N ARG A 222 -13.65 32.17 -16.94
CA ARG A 222 -14.64 32.57 -15.93
C ARG A 222 -14.47 34.05 -15.59
N LEU A 223 -15.55 34.66 -15.19
CA LEU A 223 -15.52 36.01 -14.66
C LEU A 223 -15.32 35.95 -13.14
N LYS A 224 -14.36 36.72 -12.65
CA LYS A 224 -14.17 37.00 -11.22
C LYS A 224 -14.58 38.45 -10.96
N LEU A 225 -15.68 38.60 -10.25
CA LEU A 225 -16.25 39.88 -9.90
C LEU A 225 -15.84 40.22 -8.47
N SER A 226 -15.30 41.42 -8.26
CA SER A 226 -15.01 41.97 -6.96
C SER A 226 -16.14 42.92 -6.56
N THR A 227 -16.66 42.75 -5.35
CA THR A 227 -17.74 43.54 -4.76
C THR A 227 -17.43 43.84 -3.29
N ALA A 228 -18.24 44.67 -2.67
CA ALA A 228 -18.11 44.97 -1.24
C ALA A 228 -19.48 45.20 -0.60
N LYS A 229 -19.60 44.86 0.67
CA LYS A 229 -20.64 45.32 1.55
C LYS A 229 -20.00 46.05 2.72
N GLU A 230 -20.39 47.33 2.90
CA GLU A 230 -19.71 48.23 3.83
C GLU A 230 -18.19 48.28 3.54
N ASP A 231 -17.35 48.00 4.53
CA ASP A 231 -15.89 48.01 4.39
C ASP A 231 -15.28 46.66 4.02
N THR A 232 -16.11 45.59 3.85
CA THR A 232 -15.62 44.25 3.55
C THR A 232 -15.72 43.93 2.07
N GLU A 233 -14.57 43.84 1.41
CA GLU A 233 -14.48 43.43 0.02
C GLU A 233 -14.40 41.90 -0.10
N PHE A 234 -15.07 41.31 -1.09
CA PHE A 234 -15.01 39.91 -1.41
C PHE A 234 -15.16 39.66 -2.91
N THR A 235 -14.86 38.42 -3.34
CA THR A 235 -14.92 38.06 -4.75
C THR A 235 -15.91 36.91 -4.98
N VAL A 236 -16.57 36.97 -6.14
CA VAL A 236 -17.51 35.93 -6.59
C VAL A 236 -17.14 35.49 -8.01
N LEU A 237 -17.41 34.21 -8.32
CA LEU A 237 -17.06 33.62 -9.61
C LEU A 237 -18.30 33.32 -10.43
N SER A 238 -18.23 33.59 -11.75
CA SER A 238 -19.34 33.22 -12.65
C SER A 238 -19.63 31.71 -12.59
N THR A 239 -20.89 31.33 -12.59
CA THR A 239 -21.31 29.93 -12.72
C THR A 239 -21.01 29.43 -14.12
N GLU A 240 -21.19 30.28 -15.12
CA GLU A 240 -20.88 29.99 -16.51
C GLU A 240 -19.38 29.86 -16.75
N LYS A 241 -19.04 28.87 -17.60
CA LYS A 241 -17.71 28.68 -18.15
C LYS A 241 -17.75 29.00 -19.63
N PHE A 242 -17.10 30.06 -20.02
CA PHE A 242 -17.05 30.52 -21.40
C PHE A 242 -15.99 29.69 -22.18
N ASP A 243 -16.36 29.23 -23.36
CA ASP A 243 -15.49 28.44 -24.26
C ASP A 243 -14.53 29.35 -25.07
N GLY A 244 -14.74 30.69 -25.09
CA GLY A 244 -13.94 31.65 -25.81
C GLY A 244 -13.71 32.93 -25.03
N ARG A 245 -12.54 33.56 -25.23
CA ARG A 245 -12.18 34.80 -24.57
C ARG A 245 -13.11 35.95 -24.95
N GLU A 246 -13.52 36.04 -26.23
CA GLU A 246 -14.39 37.09 -26.75
C GLU A 246 -15.75 37.12 -26.03
N LYS A 247 -16.34 35.91 -25.85
CA LYS A 247 -17.62 35.77 -25.12
C LYS A 247 -17.47 36.21 -23.66
N ALA A 248 -16.37 35.82 -23.01
CA ALA A 248 -16.09 36.20 -21.63
C ALA A 248 -15.87 37.69 -21.47
N GLU A 249 -15.17 38.34 -22.41
CA GLU A 249 -14.95 39.79 -22.41
C GLU A 249 -16.23 40.57 -22.69
N ALA A 250 -17.12 40.06 -23.58
CA ALA A 250 -18.43 40.66 -23.80
C ALA A 250 -19.28 40.63 -22.52
N ALA A 251 -19.41 39.46 -21.90
CA ALA A 251 -20.11 39.31 -20.61
C ALA A 251 -19.49 40.20 -19.50
N ARG A 252 -18.15 40.27 -19.45
CA ARG A 252 -17.46 41.17 -18.52
C ARG A 252 -17.85 42.66 -18.72
N ALA A 253 -17.92 43.11 -19.99
CA ALA A 253 -18.29 44.45 -20.29
C ALA A 253 -19.74 44.75 -19.85
N GLU A 254 -20.67 43.84 -20.04
CA GLU A 254 -22.05 43.95 -19.58
C GLU A 254 -22.14 44.05 -18.04
N VAL A 255 -21.39 43.18 -17.31
CA VAL A 255 -21.32 43.20 -15.84
C VAL A 255 -20.75 44.54 -15.31
N ILE A 256 -19.68 45.04 -15.91
CA ILE A 256 -19.10 46.36 -15.53
C ILE A 256 -20.09 47.49 -15.84
N GLY A 257 -20.78 47.41 -16.98
CA GLY A 257 -21.80 48.40 -17.38
C GLY A 257 -22.99 48.46 -16.44
N ALA A 258 -23.37 47.37 -15.86
CA ALA A 258 -24.47 47.29 -14.88
C ALA A 258 -24.17 47.98 -13.54
N ARG A 259 -22.89 48.13 -13.17
CA ARG A 259 -22.38 48.80 -11.95
C ARG A 259 -22.83 48.21 -10.63
N THR A 260 -23.84 47.34 -10.61
CA THR A 260 -24.37 46.69 -9.42
C THR A 260 -24.50 45.18 -9.66
N VAL A 261 -24.41 44.42 -8.59
CA VAL A 261 -24.73 43.00 -8.53
C VAL A 261 -25.73 42.77 -7.42
N ARG A 262 -26.81 42.07 -7.73
CA ARG A 262 -27.90 41.77 -6.79
C ARG A 262 -27.75 40.41 -6.19
N VAL A 263 -27.91 40.29 -4.88
CA VAL A 263 -27.96 39.02 -4.15
C VAL A 263 -29.33 38.37 -4.37
N VAL A 264 -29.37 37.28 -5.14
CA VAL A 264 -30.60 36.56 -5.47
C VAL A 264 -30.93 35.47 -4.45
N ASN A 265 -29.92 34.86 -3.85
CA ASN A 265 -30.12 33.84 -2.83
C ASN A 265 -28.98 33.84 -1.83
N VAL A 266 -29.36 33.63 -0.55
CA VAL A 266 -28.41 33.38 0.57
C VAL A 266 -28.89 32.15 1.27
N GLU A 267 -28.09 31.08 1.20
CA GLU A 267 -28.36 29.86 1.91
C GLU A 267 -27.32 29.66 3.01
N ARG A 268 -27.77 29.62 4.26
CA ARG A 268 -26.93 29.31 5.43
C ARG A 268 -27.28 27.93 5.93
N LYS A 269 -26.27 27.06 6.07
CA LYS A 269 -26.45 25.68 6.55
C LYS A 269 -25.43 25.38 7.65
N GLU A 270 -25.94 24.96 8.79
CA GLU A 270 -25.10 24.35 9.82
C GLU A 270 -24.63 22.98 9.33
N ALA A 271 -23.32 22.77 9.35
CA ALA A 271 -22.69 21.50 9.05
C ALA A 271 -22.00 20.96 10.30
N ARG A 272 -22.44 19.81 10.77
CA ARG A 272 -21.81 19.11 11.90
C ARG A 272 -20.87 18.03 11.38
N GLU A 273 -19.58 18.32 11.42
CA GLU A 273 -18.53 17.37 11.07
C GLU A 273 -18.27 16.46 12.28
N GLN A 274 -18.68 15.21 12.13
CA GLN A 274 -18.47 14.20 13.17
C GLN A 274 -16.98 13.92 13.35
N PRO A 275 -16.53 13.59 14.58
CA PRO A 275 -15.15 13.16 14.81
C PRO A 275 -14.77 12.00 13.90
N PRO A 276 -13.51 11.92 13.45
CA PRO A 276 -13.05 10.77 12.68
C PRO A 276 -13.12 9.50 13.54
N LEU A 277 -13.27 8.34 12.91
CA LEU A 277 -13.10 7.07 13.61
C LEU A 277 -11.62 6.85 13.95
N LEU A 278 -11.33 5.96 14.88
CA LEU A 278 -9.97 5.54 15.22
C LEU A 278 -9.21 5.06 13.98
N TYR A 279 -7.90 4.96 14.08
CA TYR A 279 -7.08 4.41 13.01
C TYR A 279 -7.16 2.89 12.93
N ASP A 280 -7.35 2.38 11.71
CA ASP A 280 -6.76 1.14 11.26
C ASP A 280 -5.37 1.41 10.64
N LEU A 281 -4.64 0.36 10.28
CA LEU A 281 -3.33 0.52 9.66
C LEU A 281 -3.40 1.31 8.33
N THR A 282 -4.38 1.00 7.48
CA THR A 282 -4.50 1.65 6.17
C THR A 282 -4.76 3.14 6.29
N THR A 283 -5.65 3.56 7.20
CA THR A 283 -5.94 4.97 7.41
C THR A 283 -4.76 5.71 8.01
N LEU A 284 -4.04 5.09 8.96
CA LEU A 284 -2.78 5.64 9.49
C LEU A 284 -1.75 5.85 8.38
N GLN A 285 -1.53 4.85 7.52
CA GLN A 285 -0.60 4.93 6.39
C GLN A 285 -1.00 6.02 5.37
N LYS A 286 -2.30 6.12 5.05
CA LYS A 286 -2.82 7.16 4.14
C LYS A 286 -2.54 8.56 4.68
N GLU A 287 -2.82 8.82 5.93
CA GLU A 287 -2.61 10.13 6.53
C GLU A 287 -1.12 10.45 6.75
N ALA A 288 -0.32 9.47 7.19
CA ALA A 288 1.12 9.63 7.33
C ALA A 288 1.80 9.96 5.98
N ASN A 289 1.36 9.32 4.89
CA ASN A 289 1.83 9.63 3.54
C ASN A 289 1.39 11.03 3.08
N SER A 290 0.12 11.37 3.27
CA SER A 290 -0.42 12.66 2.84
C SER A 290 0.24 13.84 3.58
N ARG A 291 0.36 13.75 4.92
CA ARG A 291 0.84 14.83 5.79
C ARG A 291 2.36 14.91 5.84
N TYR A 292 3.03 13.78 6.02
CA TYR A 292 4.47 13.72 6.30
C TYR A 292 5.29 13.09 5.17
N GLY A 293 4.65 12.54 4.14
CA GLY A 293 5.32 11.88 3.03
C GLY A 293 5.94 10.53 3.38
N PHE A 294 5.52 9.91 4.49
CA PHE A 294 5.99 8.57 4.86
C PHE A 294 5.44 7.52 3.90
N SER A 295 6.26 6.54 3.55
CA SER A 295 5.76 5.38 2.80
C SER A 295 4.88 4.50 3.70
N ALA A 296 4.06 3.67 3.07
CA ALA A 296 3.24 2.70 3.78
C ALA A 296 4.10 1.72 4.61
N GLU A 297 5.23 1.27 4.05
CA GLU A 297 6.19 0.40 4.74
C GLU A 297 6.82 1.12 5.95
N LYS A 298 7.37 2.33 5.76
CA LYS A 298 7.96 3.12 6.84
C LYS A 298 6.97 3.35 7.98
N THR A 299 5.72 3.67 7.66
CA THR A 299 4.67 3.86 8.67
C THR A 299 4.41 2.58 9.46
N LEU A 300 4.36 1.44 8.78
CA LEU A 300 4.18 0.13 9.42
C LEU A 300 5.36 -0.22 10.32
N ASP A 301 6.60 -0.03 9.86
CA ASP A 301 7.80 -0.33 10.63
C ASP A 301 7.88 0.49 11.91
N ILE A 302 7.55 1.79 11.84
CA ILE A 302 7.50 2.67 13.00
C ILE A 302 6.39 2.22 13.96
N ALA A 303 5.20 1.95 13.46
CA ALA A 303 4.08 1.49 14.26
C ALA A 303 4.40 0.13 14.93
N GLN A 304 5.06 -0.78 14.22
CA GLN A 304 5.52 -2.06 14.76
C GLN A 304 6.55 -1.85 15.90
N SER A 305 7.50 -0.93 15.72
CA SER A 305 8.47 -0.58 16.77
C SER A 305 7.81 0.03 18.01
N LEU A 306 6.81 0.92 17.82
CA LEU A 306 6.04 1.50 18.92
C LEU A 306 5.24 0.43 19.69
N TYR A 307 4.65 -0.53 18.98
CA TYR A 307 3.97 -1.67 19.59
C TYR A 307 4.92 -2.54 20.41
N GLU A 308 6.09 -2.88 19.88
CA GLU A 308 7.08 -3.71 20.56
C GLU A 308 7.60 -3.03 21.86
N LYS A 309 7.64 -1.70 21.87
CA LYS A 309 7.93 -0.87 23.04
C LYS A 309 6.71 -0.66 23.95
N LYS A 310 5.57 -1.23 23.61
CA LYS A 310 4.31 -1.12 24.34
C LYS A 310 3.76 0.31 24.45
N PHE A 311 3.96 1.15 23.45
CA PHE A 311 3.42 2.52 23.42
C PHE A 311 2.09 2.61 22.68
N ILE A 312 1.83 1.69 21.73
CA ILE A 312 0.56 1.57 21.02
C ILE A 312 0.10 0.11 20.99
N THR A 313 -1.17 -0.11 20.67
CA THR A 313 -1.74 -1.45 20.41
C THR A 313 -1.23 -2.03 19.09
N TYR A 314 -1.56 -3.29 18.79
CA TYR A 314 -1.05 -4.01 17.62
C TYR A 314 -1.39 -3.31 16.29
N PRO A 315 -0.40 -2.96 15.45
CA PRO A 315 -0.64 -2.07 14.32
C PRO A 315 -1.30 -2.72 13.11
N ARG A 316 -1.23 -4.04 12.94
CA ARG A 316 -1.78 -4.71 11.75
C ARG A 316 -3.26 -5.03 11.91
N THR A 317 -4.05 -4.01 12.17
CA THR A 317 -5.51 -4.10 12.30
C THR A 317 -6.21 -3.48 11.10
N GLY A 318 -7.34 -4.09 10.69
CA GLY A 318 -8.27 -3.54 9.71
C GLY A 318 -9.49 -2.87 10.34
N SER A 319 -9.62 -2.92 11.66
CA SER A 319 -10.75 -2.32 12.35
C SER A 319 -10.47 -0.87 12.78
N ARG A 320 -11.49 -0.05 12.68
CA ARG A 320 -11.55 1.33 13.21
C ARG A 320 -12.42 1.43 14.45
N TYR A 321 -12.75 0.27 15.03
CA TYR A 321 -13.64 0.12 16.17
C TYR A 321 -12.95 -0.57 17.33
N ILE A 322 -13.46 -0.34 18.54
CA ILE A 322 -13.03 -0.99 19.77
C ILE A 322 -14.23 -1.71 20.39
N SER A 323 -13.93 -2.70 21.23
CA SER A 323 -14.92 -3.43 22.01
C SER A 323 -15.38 -2.64 23.25
N GLU A 324 -16.46 -3.10 23.85
CA GLU A 324 -17.00 -2.49 25.06
C GLU A 324 -16.00 -2.53 26.23
N ASP A 325 -15.26 -3.63 26.41
CA ASP A 325 -14.23 -3.75 27.45
C ASP A 325 -13.06 -2.78 27.24
N VAL A 326 -12.62 -2.57 25.99
CA VAL A 326 -11.61 -1.56 25.65
C VAL A 326 -12.16 -0.14 25.82
N ALA A 327 -13.45 0.08 25.54
CA ALA A 327 -14.08 1.39 25.74
C ALA A 327 -14.10 1.82 27.20
N GLU A 328 -14.18 0.89 28.14
CA GLU A 328 -14.08 1.15 29.59
C GLU A 328 -12.69 1.70 30.00
N GLU A 329 -11.63 1.43 29.22
CA GLU A 329 -10.27 1.91 29.48
C GLU A 329 -10.01 3.33 28.93
N ILE A 330 -10.82 3.81 27.99
CA ILE A 330 -10.60 5.10 27.29
C ILE A 330 -10.49 6.30 28.26
N PRO A 331 -11.34 6.43 29.31
CA PRO A 331 -11.19 7.54 30.27
C PRO A 331 -9.81 7.58 30.94
N ALA A 332 -9.25 6.41 31.29
CA ALA A 332 -7.92 6.30 31.86
C ALA A 332 -6.81 6.66 30.85
N LEU A 333 -6.95 6.23 29.60
CA LEU A 333 -6.01 6.57 28.53
C LEU A 333 -6.02 8.09 28.24
N ILE A 334 -7.20 8.73 28.21
CA ILE A 334 -7.31 10.20 28.09
C ILE A 334 -6.64 10.87 29.29
N GLY A 335 -6.87 10.37 30.50
CA GLY A 335 -6.21 10.85 31.72
C GLY A 335 -4.69 10.75 31.66
N ASN A 336 -4.12 9.71 31.04
CA ASN A 336 -2.70 9.59 30.80
C ASN A 336 -2.16 10.68 29.87
N MET A 337 -2.94 11.11 28.86
CA MET A 337 -2.52 12.16 27.90
C MET A 337 -2.35 13.53 28.58
N THR A 338 -2.91 13.75 29.76
CA THR A 338 -2.63 15.00 30.56
C THR A 338 -1.17 15.14 30.94
N ARG A 339 -0.40 14.05 30.92
CA ARG A 339 1.06 14.04 31.20
C ARG A 339 1.91 14.13 29.92
N TYR A 340 1.31 14.05 28.74
CA TYR A 340 2.01 14.16 27.47
C TYR A 340 1.97 15.62 26.98
N PRO A 341 3.10 16.33 26.88
CA PRO A 341 3.12 17.80 26.72
C PRO A 341 2.25 18.34 25.59
N ARG A 342 2.21 17.68 24.44
CA ARG A 342 1.44 18.13 23.28
C ARG A 342 -0.07 18.11 23.53
N PHE A 343 -0.57 17.16 24.29
CA PHE A 343 -2.00 16.91 24.48
C PHE A 343 -2.51 17.28 25.87
N ALA A 344 -1.61 17.65 26.81
CA ALA A 344 -1.91 17.85 28.21
C ALA A 344 -3.08 18.83 28.44
N GLU A 345 -3.05 19.99 27.77
CA GLU A 345 -4.08 21.01 27.92
C GLU A 345 -5.43 20.52 27.41
N TYR A 346 -5.46 19.90 26.22
CA TYR A 346 -6.70 19.44 25.61
C TYR A 346 -7.31 18.27 26.41
N ALA A 347 -6.51 17.26 26.70
CA ALA A 347 -6.95 16.09 27.47
C ALA A 347 -7.48 16.48 28.87
N GLY A 348 -6.86 17.48 29.52
CA GLY A 348 -7.31 17.99 30.80
C GLY A 348 -8.67 18.71 30.77
N LYS A 349 -9.14 19.13 29.62
CA LYS A 349 -10.44 19.79 29.40
C LYS A 349 -11.53 18.85 28.91
N MET A 350 -11.19 17.62 28.53
CA MET A 350 -12.18 16.65 28.02
C MET A 350 -13.11 16.16 29.13
N ASP A 351 -14.41 16.18 28.86
CA ASP A 351 -15.40 15.52 29.71
C ASP A 351 -15.41 14.02 29.44
N THR A 352 -14.78 13.25 30.30
CA THR A 352 -14.69 11.79 30.17
C THR A 352 -15.98 11.05 30.59
N ALA A 353 -16.99 11.75 31.10
CA ALA A 353 -18.27 11.14 31.48
C ALA A 353 -19.23 11.02 30.25
N SER A 354 -19.00 11.82 29.19
CA SER A 354 -19.86 11.88 28.00
C SER A 354 -19.11 11.64 26.68
N LEU A 355 -18.26 10.62 26.62
CA LEU A 355 -17.48 10.29 25.43
C LEU A 355 -18.35 9.75 24.30
N SER A 356 -18.00 10.12 23.06
CA SER A 356 -18.61 9.59 21.85
C SER A 356 -18.43 8.07 21.76
N ARG A 357 -19.48 7.33 21.44
CA ARG A 357 -19.44 5.87 21.26
C ARG A 357 -19.41 5.42 19.81
N ARG A 358 -19.18 6.32 18.86
CA ARG A 358 -19.17 6.01 17.41
C ARG A 358 -18.16 4.96 17.00
N SER A 359 -17.04 4.84 17.70
CA SER A 359 -16.00 3.83 17.45
C SER A 359 -16.11 2.61 18.38
N VAL A 360 -17.22 2.43 19.09
CA VAL A 360 -17.47 1.27 19.94
C VAL A 360 -18.47 0.35 19.27
N ASP A 361 -18.02 -0.82 18.80
CA ASP A 361 -18.86 -1.77 18.08
C ASP A 361 -18.16 -3.13 18.02
N ASN A 362 -18.60 -4.10 18.82
CA ASN A 362 -18.00 -5.43 18.88
C ASN A 362 -18.11 -6.21 17.56
N GLU A 363 -19.16 -5.98 16.78
CA GLU A 363 -19.41 -6.72 15.53
C GLU A 363 -18.52 -6.24 14.38
N LYS A 364 -17.96 -5.02 14.47
CA LYS A 364 -17.06 -4.44 13.47
C LYS A 364 -15.58 -4.62 13.79
N ILE A 365 -15.27 -5.43 14.79
CA ILE A 365 -13.91 -5.82 15.09
C ILE A 365 -13.63 -7.14 14.37
N ALA A 366 -12.59 -7.14 13.52
CA ALA A 366 -12.09 -8.36 12.91
C ALA A 366 -11.15 -9.10 13.90
N ASP A 367 -9.90 -9.33 13.52
CA ASP A 367 -8.91 -10.05 14.34
C ASP A 367 -8.40 -9.18 15.51
N HIS A 368 -8.35 -7.85 15.34
CA HIS A 368 -7.86 -6.88 16.30
C HIS A 368 -8.71 -5.60 16.28
N HIS A 369 -8.82 -4.94 17.44
CA HIS A 369 -9.46 -3.62 17.54
C HIS A 369 -8.58 -2.51 16.93
N ALA A 370 -9.13 -1.29 16.82
CA ALA A 370 -8.46 -0.11 16.32
C ALA A 370 -7.16 0.24 17.08
N LEU A 371 -6.31 1.05 16.46
CA LEU A 371 -5.08 1.55 17.07
C LEU A 371 -5.37 2.55 18.19
N LEU A 372 -4.76 2.31 19.35
CA LEU A 372 -4.81 3.15 20.53
C LEU A 372 -3.40 3.32 21.13
N PRO A 373 -3.11 4.43 21.83
CA PRO A 373 -1.99 4.47 22.76
C PRO A 373 -2.28 3.52 23.92
N THR A 374 -1.22 3.07 24.61
CA THR A 374 -1.35 2.29 25.84
C THR A 374 -1.19 3.19 27.08
N GLU A 375 -1.25 2.59 28.26
CA GLU A 375 -0.94 3.27 29.54
C GLU A 375 0.52 3.74 29.63
N ASN A 376 1.42 3.20 28.80
CA ASN A 376 2.84 3.54 28.82
C ASN A 376 3.10 4.79 27.97
N LEU A 377 3.54 5.86 28.60
CA LEU A 377 3.93 7.08 27.90
C LEU A 377 5.40 7.00 27.47
N PRO A 378 5.72 7.32 26.22
CA PRO A 378 7.11 7.39 25.78
C PRO A 378 7.80 8.62 26.42
N SER A 379 8.98 8.41 27.02
CA SER A 379 9.82 9.49 27.56
C SER A 379 10.64 10.17 26.45
N GLU A 380 11.17 9.38 25.53
CA GLU A 380 11.97 9.86 24.40
C GLU A 380 11.60 9.09 23.14
N LEU A 381 11.33 9.81 22.08
CA LEU A 381 11.11 9.30 20.73
C LEU A 381 11.90 10.15 19.74
N ASP A 382 12.52 9.51 18.74
CA ASP A 382 12.99 10.24 17.58
C ASP A 382 11.82 10.91 16.82
N ALA A 383 12.15 11.78 15.87
CA ALA A 383 11.14 12.59 15.19
C ALA A 383 10.06 11.76 14.48
N ASP A 384 10.46 10.68 13.80
CA ASP A 384 9.54 9.86 13.02
C ASP A 384 8.62 9.02 13.92
N HIS A 385 9.16 8.40 14.97
CA HIS A 385 8.36 7.66 15.96
C HIS A 385 7.41 8.59 16.70
N ARG A 386 7.86 9.81 17.04
CA ARG A 386 7.01 10.81 17.68
C ARG A 386 5.82 11.17 16.82
N ILE A 387 6.04 11.42 15.52
CA ILE A 387 4.95 11.74 14.57
C ILE A 387 3.90 10.63 14.59
N VAL A 388 4.28 9.37 14.41
CA VAL A 388 3.31 8.27 14.35
C VAL A 388 2.62 8.05 15.69
N TYR A 389 3.33 8.14 16.83
CA TYR A 389 2.73 8.07 18.15
C TYR A 389 1.69 9.18 18.36
N GLU A 390 2.05 10.43 18.04
CA GLU A 390 1.16 11.58 18.18
C GLU A 390 -0.03 11.53 17.21
N MET A 391 0.11 10.92 16.03
CA MET A 391 -1.03 10.63 15.17
C MET A 391 -2.02 9.69 15.85
N VAL A 392 -1.55 8.58 16.44
CA VAL A 392 -2.41 7.59 17.12
C VAL A 392 -3.06 8.18 18.36
N ALA A 393 -2.28 8.84 19.22
CA ALA A 393 -2.78 9.45 20.46
C ALA A 393 -3.74 10.62 20.16
N GLY A 394 -3.39 11.49 19.22
CA GLY A 394 -4.25 12.59 18.77
C GLY A 394 -5.57 12.09 18.18
N ARG A 395 -5.53 11.02 17.34
CA ARG A 395 -6.72 10.41 16.76
C ARG A 395 -7.65 9.85 17.86
N MET A 396 -7.12 9.25 18.91
CA MET A 396 -7.93 8.82 20.05
C MET A 396 -8.67 10.02 20.65
N LEU A 397 -7.97 11.11 20.94
CA LEU A 397 -8.59 12.31 21.52
C LEU A 397 -9.62 12.92 20.56
N GLU A 398 -9.33 13.00 19.25
CA GLU A 398 -10.28 13.46 18.23
C GLU A 398 -11.55 12.62 18.23
N THR A 399 -11.41 11.28 18.19
CA THR A 399 -12.52 10.33 18.07
C THR A 399 -13.53 10.47 19.21
N PHE A 400 -13.03 10.70 20.43
CA PHE A 400 -13.84 10.81 21.63
C PHE A 400 -14.26 12.24 21.99
N SER A 401 -13.94 13.20 21.13
CA SER A 401 -14.36 14.61 21.25
C SER A 401 -15.73 14.87 20.64
N GLY A 402 -16.24 16.09 20.86
CA GLY A 402 -17.47 16.58 20.23
C GLY A 402 -17.30 16.85 18.74
N ALA A 403 -18.43 16.97 18.01
CA ALA A 403 -18.44 17.35 16.61
C ALA A 403 -17.91 18.79 16.41
N CYS A 404 -17.26 19.03 15.28
CA CYS A 404 -16.97 20.38 14.81
C CYS A 404 -18.22 20.96 14.12
N VAL A 405 -18.65 22.14 14.49
CA VAL A 405 -19.80 22.83 13.92
C VAL A 405 -19.32 23.99 13.08
N LYS A 406 -19.75 23.99 11.81
CA LYS A 406 -19.48 25.06 10.84
C LYS A 406 -20.79 25.65 10.35
N GLU A 407 -20.83 26.95 10.14
CA GLU A 407 -21.85 27.58 9.35
C GLU A 407 -21.31 27.83 7.94
N ASN A 408 -21.91 27.17 6.95
CA ASN A 408 -21.59 27.33 5.54
C ASN A 408 -22.60 28.30 4.91
N THR A 409 -22.09 29.36 4.29
CA THR A 409 -22.89 30.33 3.55
C THR A 409 -22.65 30.15 2.05
N PHE A 410 -23.73 29.95 1.30
CA PHE A 410 -23.71 29.89 -0.16
C PHE A 410 -24.45 31.11 -0.71
N LEU A 411 -23.76 31.92 -1.50
CA LEU A 411 -24.32 33.10 -2.15
C LEU A 411 -24.51 32.82 -3.63
N THR A 412 -25.68 33.26 -4.14
CA THR A 412 -25.92 33.42 -5.57
C THR A 412 -26.22 34.91 -5.83
N LEU A 413 -25.48 35.50 -6.74
CA LEU A 413 -25.61 36.88 -7.12
C LEU A 413 -25.85 36.97 -8.64
N GLN A 414 -26.51 38.01 -9.09
CA GLN A 414 -26.79 38.23 -10.50
C GLN A 414 -26.46 39.67 -10.92
N SER A 415 -25.77 39.81 -12.05
CA SER A 415 -25.47 41.08 -12.68
C SER A 415 -25.54 40.96 -14.20
N ALA A 416 -26.26 41.84 -14.87
CA ALA A 416 -26.46 41.84 -16.33
C ALA A 416 -26.92 40.48 -16.90
N GLY A 417 -27.72 39.71 -16.15
CA GLY A 417 -28.16 38.36 -16.57
C GLY A 417 -27.17 37.23 -16.33
N HIS A 418 -25.98 37.53 -15.82
CA HIS A 418 -24.98 36.53 -15.47
C HIS A 418 -25.03 36.19 -13.98
N ASP A 419 -24.98 34.88 -13.68
CA ASP A 419 -24.99 34.37 -12.30
C ASP A 419 -23.56 34.17 -11.76
N PHE A 420 -23.37 34.59 -10.52
CA PHE A 420 -22.14 34.47 -9.76
C PHE A 420 -22.39 33.73 -8.47
N THR A 421 -21.40 32.99 -8.00
CA THR A 421 -21.47 32.26 -6.71
C THR A 421 -20.25 32.57 -5.86
N ALA A 422 -20.48 32.57 -4.54
CA ALA A 422 -19.42 32.54 -3.55
C ALA A 422 -19.80 31.54 -2.41
N ARG A 423 -18.79 31.08 -1.73
CA ARG A 423 -18.93 30.21 -0.54
C ARG A 423 -18.11 30.80 0.59
N GLY A 424 -18.67 30.78 1.78
CA GLY A 424 -17.99 31.08 3.03
C GLY A 424 -18.23 29.99 4.04
N SER A 425 -17.31 29.81 4.95
CA SER A 425 -17.45 28.88 6.07
C SER A 425 -16.88 29.52 7.33
N ILE A 426 -17.64 29.51 8.38
CA ILE A 426 -17.24 29.99 9.70
C ILE A 426 -17.32 28.85 10.68
N MET A 427 -16.23 28.58 11.41
CA MET A 427 -16.19 27.57 12.45
C MET A 427 -16.85 28.15 13.70
N VAL A 428 -18.02 27.59 14.07
CA VAL A 428 -18.79 28.00 15.25
C VAL A 428 -18.29 27.27 16.50
N GLU A 429 -18.06 25.95 16.38
CA GLU A 429 -17.48 25.12 17.43
C GLU A 429 -16.33 24.33 16.84
N THR A 430 -15.15 24.39 17.46
CA THR A 430 -13.95 23.68 16.99
C THR A 430 -14.07 22.17 17.15
N GLY A 431 -14.73 21.71 18.22
CA GLY A 431 -14.88 20.29 18.53
C GLY A 431 -13.56 19.54 18.46
N TRP A 432 -13.57 18.35 17.83
CA TRP A 432 -12.42 17.49 17.69
C TRP A 432 -11.23 18.13 16.96
N ARG A 433 -11.45 19.15 16.11
CA ARG A 433 -10.36 19.82 15.38
C ARG A 433 -9.41 20.61 16.27
N ALA A 434 -9.83 20.93 17.49
CA ALA A 434 -8.98 21.58 18.48
C ALA A 434 -7.85 20.69 19.03
N VAL A 435 -7.93 19.37 18.90
CA VAL A 435 -6.93 18.42 19.40
C VAL A 435 -5.54 18.67 18.82
N LEU A 436 -5.46 18.75 17.50
CA LEU A 436 -4.20 18.98 16.82
C LEU A 436 -3.93 20.46 16.58
N ASN A 437 -4.95 21.32 16.73
CA ASN A 437 -4.91 22.76 16.48
C ASN A 437 -4.24 23.10 15.14
N GLU A 438 -4.50 22.28 14.12
CA GLU A 438 -3.95 22.47 12.78
C GLU A 438 -4.80 23.48 12.01
N PRO A 439 -4.16 24.38 11.23
CA PRO A 439 -4.90 25.26 10.33
C PRO A 439 -5.75 24.38 9.40
N VAL A 440 -7.02 24.71 9.30
CA VAL A 440 -7.87 24.07 8.29
C VAL A 440 -7.39 24.57 6.94
N GLU A 441 -6.60 23.74 6.22
CA GLU A 441 -6.37 23.96 4.78
C GLU A 441 -7.70 23.72 4.06
N GLU A 442 -8.55 24.75 4.01
CA GLU A 442 -9.69 24.74 3.11
C GLU A 442 -9.16 24.88 1.69
N LYS A 443 -8.98 23.73 1.02
CA LYS A 443 -8.45 23.65 -0.37
C LYS A 443 -9.46 24.09 -1.43
N GLU A 444 -10.55 24.72 -1.06
CA GLU A 444 -11.47 25.26 -2.05
C GLU A 444 -10.97 26.64 -2.49
N GLU A 445 -10.47 26.73 -3.73
CA GLU A 445 -10.04 27.98 -4.38
C GLU A 445 -11.14 29.08 -4.37
N ASP A 446 -12.35 28.70 -4.00
CA ASP A 446 -13.56 29.53 -4.07
C ASP A 446 -14.09 29.94 -2.67
N MET A 447 -13.39 29.61 -1.55
CA MET A 447 -13.78 30.03 -0.21
C MET A 447 -13.31 31.47 0.07
N THR A 448 -14.24 32.30 0.53
CA THR A 448 -13.95 33.71 0.86
C THR A 448 -14.58 34.08 2.21
N LEU A 449 -13.97 35.03 2.91
CA LEU A 449 -14.60 35.64 4.07
C LEU A 449 -15.75 36.50 3.60
N LEU A 450 -16.97 36.10 3.94
CA LEU A 450 -18.18 36.80 3.54
C LEU A 450 -18.66 37.73 4.67
N PRO A 451 -19.02 38.99 4.35
CA PRO A 451 -19.71 39.87 5.31
C PRO A 451 -21.16 39.38 5.54
N ASP A 452 -21.86 40.00 6.47
CA ASP A 452 -23.28 39.66 6.70
C ASP A 452 -24.14 40.18 5.53
N ILE A 453 -24.51 39.25 4.63
CA ILE A 453 -25.23 39.49 3.40
C ILE A 453 -26.63 38.91 3.52
N VAL A 454 -27.63 39.66 3.00
CA VAL A 454 -29.01 39.22 2.94
C VAL A 454 -29.53 39.18 1.50
N GLN A 455 -30.53 38.36 1.24
CA GLN A 455 -31.18 38.29 -0.06
C GLN A 455 -31.81 39.64 -0.40
N GLY A 456 -31.59 40.10 -1.60
CA GLY A 456 -32.05 41.38 -2.09
C GLY A 456 -31.03 42.52 -1.98
N ASP A 457 -29.92 42.34 -1.30
CA ASP A 457 -28.84 43.32 -1.26
C ASP A 457 -28.37 43.68 -2.69
N GLU A 458 -28.22 44.96 -2.95
CA GLU A 458 -27.58 45.50 -4.16
C GLU A 458 -26.18 46.01 -3.81
N LEU A 459 -25.18 45.36 -4.37
CA LEU A 459 -23.79 45.61 -4.04
C LEU A 459 -23.08 46.28 -5.24
N PRO A 460 -22.11 47.17 -5.03
CA PRO A 460 -21.39 47.83 -6.12
C PRO A 460 -20.44 46.82 -6.81
N VAL A 461 -20.37 46.84 -8.13
CA VAL A 461 -19.31 46.21 -8.91
C VAL A 461 -18.04 47.02 -8.80
N LYS A 462 -17.10 46.60 -7.97
CA LYS A 462 -15.77 47.23 -7.80
C LYS A 462 -14.84 46.91 -8.96
N GLY A 463 -15.01 45.73 -9.55
CA GLY A 463 -14.22 45.28 -10.69
C GLY A 463 -14.70 43.93 -11.18
N CYS A 464 -14.39 43.63 -12.43
CA CYS A 464 -14.63 42.31 -13.00
C CYS A 464 -13.45 41.94 -13.91
N VAL A 465 -12.86 40.79 -13.71
CA VAL A 465 -11.72 40.29 -14.50
C VAL A 465 -12.07 38.96 -15.14
N THR A 466 -11.54 38.75 -16.35
CA THR A 466 -11.64 37.47 -17.05
C THR A 466 -10.46 36.60 -16.65
N GLU A 467 -10.72 35.50 -15.97
CA GLU A 467 -9.71 34.48 -15.62
C GLU A 467 -9.71 33.38 -16.66
N GLN A 468 -8.53 33.11 -17.23
CA GLN A 468 -8.31 31.94 -18.08
C GLN A 468 -7.95 30.76 -17.19
N LYS A 469 -8.71 29.65 -17.29
CA LYS A 469 -8.49 28.41 -16.58
C LYS A 469 -8.35 27.27 -17.58
N GLN A 470 -7.74 26.18 -17.15
CA GLN A 470 -7.64 24.94 -17.91
C GLN A 470 -8.17 23.78 -17.10
N THR A 471 -8.83 22.84 -17.76
CA THR A 471 -9.15 21.55 -17.15
C THR A 471 -7.86 20.83 -16.81
N ARG A 472 -7.86 20.11 -15.69
CA ARG A 472 -6.69 19.32 -15.22
C ARG A 472 -7.02 17.84 -15.27
N PRO A 473 -6.04 16.99 -15.61
CA PRO A 473 -6.23 15.55 -15.54
C PRO A 473 -6.40 15.10 -14.07
N ARG A 474 -6.96 13.93 -13.88
CA ARG A 474 -6.92 13.28 -12.56
C ARG A 474 -5.44 13.11 -12.16
N PRO A 475 -5.05 13.46 -10.91
CA PRO A 475 -3.67 13.37 -10.49
C PRO A 475 -3.16 11.92 -10.51
N LEU A 476 -1.86 11.76 -10.70
CA LEU A 476 -1.20 10.47 -10.54
C LEU A 476 -1.40 9.94 -9.10
N HIS A 477 -1.39 8.64 -8.94
CA HIS A 477 -1.49 8.06 -7.61
C HIS A 477 -0.29 8.43 -6.75
N THR A 478 -0.56 8.77 -5.48
CA THR A 478 0.39 8.71 -4.37
C THR A 478 0.17 7.39 -3.64
N GLU A 479 1.03 7.01 -2.69
CA GLU A 479 0.77 5.81 -1.88
C GLU A 479 -0.56 5.94 -1.11
N SER A 480 -0.87 7.13 -0.57
CA SER A 480 -2.15 7.39 0.08
C SER A 480 -3.34 7.12 -0.83
N SER A 481 -3.34 7.69 -2.04
CA SER A 481 -4.46 7.50 -2.98
C SER A 481 -4.50 6.09 -3.59
N LEU A 482 -3.36 5.40 -3.69
CA LEU A 482 -3.31 3.99 -4.10
C LEU A 482 -3.89 3.08 -3.02
N LEU A 483 -3.50 3.28 -1.74
CA LEU A 483 -4.07 2.54 -0.62
C LEU A 483 -5.60 2.73 -0.55
N ALA A 484 -6.09 3.96 -0.77
CA ALA A 484 -7.52 4.21 -0.85
C ALA A 484 -8.19 3.48 -2.03
N ALA A 485 -7.55 3.45 -3.21
CA ALA A 485 -8.05 2.71 -4.36
C ALA A 485 -8.05 1.19 -4.12
N MET A 486 -7.02 0.66 -3.48
CA MET A 486 -6.97 -0.77 -3.09
C MET A 486 -8.08 -1.12 -2.10
N GLU A 487 -8.30 -0.27 -1.09
CA GLU A 487 -9.34 -0.46 -0.06
C GLU A 487 -10.75 -0.44 -0.65
N THR A 488 -11.00 0.45 -1.62
CA THR A 488 -12.33 0.65 -2.21
C THR A 488 -12.54 -0.06 -3.54
N ALA A 489 -11.58 -0.87 -3.98
CA ALA A 489 -11.59 -1.52 -5.29
C ALA A 489 -12.85 -2.36 -5.56
N GLY A 490 -13.43 -2.96 -4.51
CA GLY A 490 -14.67 -3.74 -4.62
C GLY A 490 -15.94 -2.92 -4.90
N ARG A 491 -15.92 -1.59 -4.68
CA ARG A 491 -17.14 -0.76 -4.81
C ARG A 491 -17.64 -0.63 -6.25
N GLU A 492 -16.76 -0.80 -7.22
CA GLU A 492 -17.08 -0.71 -8.66
C GLU A 492 -17.54 -2.04 -9.26
N LEU A 493 -17.59 -3.12 -8.46
CA LEU A 493 -18.05 -4.43 -8.91
C LEU A 493 -19.56 -4.41 -9.20
N SER A 494 -19.96 -5.03 -10.30
CA SER A 494 -21.37 -5.12 -10.72
C SER A 494 -22.15 -6.15 -9.90
N ASP A 495 -21.49 -7.25 -9.49
CA ASP A 495 -22.10 -8.28 -8.66
C ASP A 495 -22.17 -7.84 -7.19
N GLU A 496 -23.38 -7.93 -6.60
CA GLU A 496 -23.64 -7.46 -5.24
C GLU A 496 -22.97 -8.36 -4.18
N ALA A 497 -22.96 -9.68 -4.40
CA ALA A 497 -22.35 -10.63 -3.47
C ALA A 497 -20.81 -10.50 -3.47
N GLU A 498 -20.19 -10.32 -4.64
CA GLU A 498 -18.76 -10.05 -4.76
C GLU A 498 -18.39 -8.70 -4.12
N ARG A 499 -19.24 -7.69 -4.30
CA ARG A 499 -19.06 -6.37 -3.68
C ARG A 499 -19.13 -6.44 -2.16
N GLU A 500 -20.08 -7.17 -1.60
CA GLU A 500 -20.21 -7.36 -0.16
C GLU A 500 -19.02 -8.18 0.40
N ALA A 501 -18.57 -9.22 -0.29
CA ALA A 501 -17.39 -10.02 0.10
C ALA A 501 -16.10 -9.20 0.12
N MET A 502 -16.01 -8.13 -0.68
CA MET A 502 -14.84 -7.22 -0.72
C MET A 502 -15.02 -5.94 0.10
N LYS A 503 -16.17 -5.70 0.70
CA LYS A 503 -16.52 -4.43 1.34
C LYS A 503 -15.50 -3.96 2.38
N ASP A 504 -15.01 -4.88 3.19
CA ASP A 504 -14.08 -4.60 4.29
C ASP A 504 -12.63 -4.95 3.95
N ALA A 505 -12.39 -5.74 2.91
CA ALA A 505 -11.05 -6.20 2.55
C ALA A 505 -10.43 -5.41 1.38
N GLY A 506 -11.21 -5.07 0.35
CA GLY A 506 -10.68 -4.54 -0.91
C GLY A 506 -9.72 -5.52 -1.59
N ILE A 507 -8.71 -5.02 -2.30
CA ILE A 507 -7.59 -5.83 -2.78
C ILE A 507 -6.40 -5.75 -1.81
N GLY A 508 -5.97 -6.90 -1.32
CA GLY A 508 -4.99 -7.02 -0.24
C GLY A 508 -5.58 -6.65 1.12
N THR A 509 -5.05 -7.26 2.16
CA THR A 509 -5.41 -6.92 3.54
C THR A 509 -4.61 -5.69 4.02
N PRO A 510 -5.03 -4.97 5.06
CA PRO A 510 -4.25 -3.89 5.65
C PRO A 510 -2.80 -4.30 5.95
N ALA A 511 -2.60 -5.51 6.46
CA ALA A 511 -1.26 -6.03 6.79
C ALA A 511 -0.37 -6.29 5.56
N THR A 512 -0.92 -6.49 4.36
CA THR A 512 -0.17 -6.91 3.18
C THR A 512 -0.01 -5.81 2.12
N ARG A 513 -0.84 -4.76 2.13
CA ARG A 513 -0.82 -3.70 1.09
C ARG A 513 0.55 -3.02 0.96
N ALA A 514 1.19 -2.68 2.08
CA ALA A 514 2.53 -2.09 2.07
C ALA A 514 3.55 -2.99 1.36
N ALA A 515 3.62 -4.26 1.73
CA ALA A 515 4.52 -5.25 1.11
C ALA A 515 4.25 -5.46 -0.39
N ILE A 516 2.99 -5.37 -0.82
CA ILE A 516 2.62 -5.44 -2.24
C ILE A 516 3.15 -4.23 -3.00
N ILE A 517 3.00 -3.02 -2.45
CA ILE A 517 3.53 -1.78 -3.04
C ILE A 517 5.06 -1.86 -3.15
N GLU A 518 5.75 -2.28 -2.09
CA GLU A 518 7.22 -2.46 -2.11
C GLU A 518 7.65 -3.57 -3.09
N THR A 519 6.85 -4.62 -3.26
CA THR A 519 7.11 -5.62 -4.30
C THR A 519 7.09 -5.02 -5.69
N LEU A 520 6.16 -4.09 -6.01
CA LEU A 520 6.16 -3.40 -7.31
C LEU A 520 7.43 -2.57 -7.53
N PHE A 521 7.98 -1.94 -6.49
CA PHE A 521 9.27 -1.24 -6.57
C PHE A 521 10.43 -2.22 -6.73
N ALA A 522 10.50 -3.27 -5.91
CA ALA A 522 11.55 -4.29 -5.97
C ALA A 522 11.58 -5.04 -7.32
N ARG A 523 10.43 -5.15 -8.00
CA ARG A 523 10.33 -5.71 -9.35
C ARG A 523 10.60 -4.68 -10.46
N GLU A 524 10.84 -3.43 -10.08
CA GLU A 524 11.07 -2.32 -11.02
C GLU A 524 9.86 -2.07 -11.94
N TYR A 525 8.64 -2.32 -11.47
CA TYR A 525 7.42 -2.03 -12.23
C TYR A 525 6.97 -0.58 -12.03
N VAL A 526 7.24 -0.02 -10.86
CA VAL A 526 6.87 1.33 -10.45
C VAL A 526 8.06 2.01 -9.80
N ARG A 527 8.14 3.33 -9.94
CA ARG A 527 9.11 4.17 -9.21
C ARG A 527 8.39 5.34 -8.55
N ARG A 528 8.99 5.88 -7.49
CA ARG A 528 8.54 7.13 -6.88
C ARG A 528 9.12 8.32 -7.62
N GLU A 529 8.29 9.25 -8.06
CA GLU A 529 8.69 10.58 -8.54
C GLU A 529 8.07 11.64 -7.61
N LYS A 530 8.87 12.18 -6.69
CA LYS A 530 8.38 12.99 -5.57
C LYS A 530 7.36 12.20 -4.74
N LYS A 531 6.10 12.67 -4.67
CA LYS A 531 4.99 11.96 -4.00
C LYS A 531 4.21 11.03 -4.93
N SER A 532 4.46 11.07 -6.26
CA SER A 532 3.69 10.33 -7.26
C SER A 532 4.31 8.96 -7.56
N LEU A 533 3.43 7.99 -7.81
CA LEU A 533 3.78 6.65 -8.29
C LEU A 533 3.72 6.66 -9.83
N VAL A 534 4.84 6.34 -10.46
CA VAL A 534 4.98 6.35 -11.93
C VAL A 534 5.41 4.96 -12.38
N PRO A 535 4.68 4.34 -13.34
CA PRO A 535 5.12 3.07 -13.89
C PRO A 535 6.42 3.25 -14.69
N THR A 536 7.27 2.23 -14.65
CA THR A 536 8.45 2.14 -15.51
C THR A 536 8.05 1.55 -16.87
N ASP A 537 8.97 1.56 -17.84
CA ASP A 537 8.75 0.90 -19.13
C ASP A 537 8.46 -0.60 -18.94
N LYS A 538 9.14 -1.25 -17.99
CA LYS A 538 8.88 -2.64 -17.60
C LYS A 538 7.46 -2.83 -17.01
N GLY A 539 7.03 -1.93 -16.16
CA GLY A 539 5.67 -1.95 -15.60
C GLY A 539 4.60 -1.75 -16.66
N LEU A 540 4.83 -0.82 -17.60
CA LEU A 540 3.93 -0.60 -18.72
C LEU A 540 3.89 -1.80 -19.68
N ALA A 541 5.02 -2.47 -19.92
CA ALA A 541 5.08 -3.68 -20.74
C ALA A 541 4.29 -4.83 -20.08
N VAL A 542 4.42 -5.03 -18.76
CA VAL A 542 3.58 -5.99 -18.02
C VAL A 542 2.10 -5.62 -18.16
N TYR A 543 1.76 -4.37 -17.92
CA TYR A 543 0.37 -3.90 -17.99
C TYR A 543 -0.23 -4.10 -19.39
N ALA A 544 0.52 -3.82 -20.45
CA ALA A 544 0.07 -4.05 -21.83
C ALA A 544 -0.31 -5.51 -22.08
N VAL A 545 0.41 -6.46 -21.47
CA VAL A 545 0.11 -7.89 -21.58
C VAL A 545 -1.12 -8.30 -20.74
N VAL A 546 -1.30 -7.72 -19.55
CA VAL A 546 -2.28 -8.23 -18.58
C VAL A 546 -3.57 -7.43 -18.51
N ARG A 547 -3.64 -6.21 -19.05
CA ARG A 547 -4.77 -5.29 -18.88
C ARG A 547 -6.13 -5.85 -19.27
N ASP A 548 -6.16 -6.71 -20.29
CA ASP A 548 -7.37 -7.34 -20.83
C ASP A 548 -7.56 -8.79 -20.32
N LYS A 549 -6.77 -9.19 -19.29
CA LYS A 549 -6.80 -10.54 -18.71
C LYS A 549 -7.40 -10.53 -17.33
N LYS A 550 -8.10 -11.59 -16.97
CA LYS A 550 -8.75 -11.74 -15.67
C LYS A 550 -7.82 -11.56 -14.46
N ILE A 551 -6.52 -11.86 -14.59
CA ILE A 551 -5.56 -11.70 -13.50
C ILE A 551 -5.32 -10.22 -13.11
N ALA A 552 -5.65 -9.27 -13.99
CA ALA A 552 -5.59 -7.84 -13.70
C ALA A 552 -6.92 -7.27 -13.21
N ASP A 553 -7.99 -8.06 -13.27
CA ASP A 553 -9.34 -7.65 -12.90
C ASP A 553 -9.56 -7.77 -11.38
N VAL A 554 -10.11 -6.73 -10.78
CA VAL A 554 -10.53 -6.73 -9.37
C VAL A 554 -11.67 -7.72 -9.12
N ALA A 555 -12.56 -7.93 -10.09
CA ALA A 555 -13.69 -8.85 -9.99
C ALA A 555 -13.24 -10.30 -9.72
N MET A 556 -12.10 -10.72 -10.28
CA MET A 556 -11.52 -12.02 -9.97
C MET A 556 -11.24 -12.17 -8.45
N THR A 557 -10.69 -11.14 -7.82
CA THR A 557 -10.44 -11.16 -6.38
C THR A 557 -11.75 -11.18 -5.59
N GLY A 558 -12.78 -10.46 -6.04
CA GLY A 558 -14.12 -10.49 -5.46
C GLY A 558 -14.74 -11.88 -5.47
N GLY A 559 -14.73 -12.53 -6.64
CA GLY A 559 -15.23 -13.90 -6.79
C GLY A 559 -14.48 -14.92 -5.90
N TRP A 560 -13.16 -14.72 -5.72
CA TRP A 560 -12.40 -15.60 -4.80
C TRP A 560 -12.76 -15.36 -3.34
N GLU A 561 -12.84 -14.12 -2.87
CA GLU A 561 -13.19 -13.83 -1.48
C GLU A 561 -14.61 -14.32 -1.17
N LEU A 562 -15.54 -14.21 -2.12
CA LEU A 562 -16.87 -14.78 -1.99
C LEU A 562 -16.85 -16.32 -1.87
N ALA A 563 -16.07 -17.00 -2.72
CA ALA A 563 -15.95 -18.45 -2.65
C ALA A 563 -15.27 -18.90 -1.34
N LEU A 564 -14.23 -18.19 -0.90
CA LEU A 564 -13.54 -18.45 0.37
C LEU A 564 -14.45 -18.21 1.59
N SER A 565 -15.32 -17.20 1.53
CA SER A 565 -16.35 -16.97 2.55
C SER A 565 -17.33 -18.15 2.63
N LYS A 566 -17.78 -18.66 1.48
CA LYS A 566 -18.67 -19.83 1.41
C LYS A 566 -18.00 -21.11 1.92
N ILE A 567 -16.67 -21.27 1.74
CA ILE A 567 -15.93 -22.39 2.35
C ILE A 567 -15.94 -22.23 3.87
N ALA A 568 -15.68 -21.02 4.39
CA ALA A 568 -15.65 -20.77 5.83
C ALA A 568 -17.01 -21.01 6.50
N THR A 569 -18.12 -20.78 5.80
CA THR A 569 -19.49 -21.05 6.29
C THR A 569 -19.94 -22.51 6.03
N GLY A 570 -19.18 -23.29 5.26
CA GLY A 570 -19.55 -24.66 4.88
C GLY A 570 -20.52 -24.77 3.71
N GLU A 571 -20.81 -23.66 3.03
CA GLU A 571 -21.71 -23.59 1.84
C GLU A 571 -21.02 -24.08 0.55
N MET A 572 -19.69 -24.12 0.54
CA MET A 572 -18.87 -24.61 -0.58
C MET A 572 -17.76 -25.52 -0.06
N ASP A 573 -17.49 -26.61 -0.77
CA ASP A 573 -16.31 -27.43 -0.48
C ASP A 573 -15.04 -26.88 -1.10
N ALA A 574 -13.89 -27.01 -0.39
CA ALA A 574 -12.59 -26.53 -0.86
C ALA A 574 -12.12 -27.20 -2.17
N PRO A 575 -12.35 -28.51 -2.43
CA PRO A 575 -12.02 -29.13 -3.71
C PRO A 575 -12.69 -28.51 -4.92
N THR A 576 -13.94 -28.05 -4.81
CA THR A 576 -14.64 -27.33 -5.90
C THR A 576 -13.97 -26.01 -6.23
N PHE A 577 -13.59 -25.24 -5.22
CA PHE A 577 -12.82 -24.02 -5.40
C PHE A 577 -11.46 -24.34 -6.06
N HIS A 578 -10.73 -25.33 -5.59
CA HIS A 578 -9.43 -25.75 -6.14
C HIS A 578 -9.51 -26.08 -7.63
N ARG A 579 -10.50 -26.88 -8.06
CA ARG A 579 -10.71 -27.17 -9.49
C ARG A 579 -10.92 -25.91 -10.32
N GLY A 580 -11.67 -24.93 -9.81
CA GLY A 580 -11.81 -23.63 -10.45
C GLY A 580 -10.49 -22.90 -10.62
N ILE A 581 -9.64 -22.92 -9.58
CA ILE A 581 -8.31 -22.33 -9.60
C ILE A 581 -7.36 -23.01 -10.59
N GLU A 582 -7.38 -24.34 -10.68
CA GLU A 582 -6.58 -25.11 -11.65
C GLU A 582 -6.97 -24.79 -13.11
N ILE A 583 -8.27 -24.71 -13.40
CA ILE A 583 -8.77 -24.33 -14.73
C ILE A 583 -8.34 -22.91 -15.05
N PHE A 584 -8.56 -21.94 -14.15
CA PHE A 584 -8.14 -20.56 -14.32
C PHE A 584 -6.63 -20.47 -14.55
N THR A 585 -5.83 -21.16 -13.75
CA THR A 585 -4.36 -21.15 -13.84
C THR A 585 -3.87 -21.71 -15.17
N SER A 586 -4.46 -22.82 -15.63
CA SER A 586 -4.12 -23.42 -16.92
C SER A 586 -4.41 -22.47 -18.08
N GLN A 587 -5.56 -21.79 -18.03
CA GLN A 587 -5.93 -20.79 -19.04
C GLN A 587 -4.97 -19.61 -19.01
N ILE A 588 -4.74 -18.97 -17.86
CA ILE A 588 -3.90 -17.78 -17.78
C ILE A 588 -2.42 -18.09 -18.11
N ALA A 589 -1.92 -19.26 -17.71
CA ALA A 589 -0.57 -19.69 -18.07
C ALA A 589 -0.41 -19.82 -19.59
N LYS A 590 -1.39 -20.44 -20.29
CA LYS A 590 -1.42 -20.53 -21.74
C LYS A 590 -1.43 -19.16 -22.40
N GLU A 591 -2.33 -18.28 -21.98
CA GLU A 591 -2.44 -16.91 -22.51
C GLU A 591 -1.16 -16.09 -22.32
N LEU A 592 -0.48 -16.26 -21.16
CA LEU A 592 0.76 -15.56 -20.89
C LEU A 592 1.95 -16.14 -21.66
N LEU A 593 2.00 -17.45 -21.90
CA LEU A 593 3.02 -18.10 -22.72
C LEU A 593 2.94 -17.70 -24.21
N GLU A 594 1.78 -17.28 -24.68
CA GLU A 594 1.54 -16.80 -26.05
C GLU A 594 1.68 -15.27 -26.16
N ALA A 595 1.85 -14.56 -25.03
CA ALA A 595 1.94 -13.12 -25.00
C ALA A 595 3.25 -12.62 -25.64
N ARG A 596 3.14 -11.54 -26.42
CA ARG A 596 4.30 -10.76 -26.86
C ARG A 596 4.52 -9.62 -25.91
N ILE A 597 5.74 -9.48 -25.43
CA ILE A 597 6.11 -8.39 -24.52
C ILE A 597 6.87 -7.37 -25.37
N ASP A 598 6.21 -6.27 -25.72
CA ASP A 598 6.83 -5.15 -26.41
C ASP A 598 7.94 -4.55 -25.54
N GLY A 599 9.14 -4.36 -26.12
CA GLY A 599 10.34 -3.93 -25.40
C GLY A 599 11.25 -5.07 -24.90
N ALA A 600 10.86 -6.34 -25.09
CA ALA A 600 11.75 -7.48 -24.89
C ALA A 600 12.68 -7.70 -26.09
N GLU A 601 12.26 -7.33 -27.29
CA GLU A 601 13.10 -7.29 -28.49
C GLU A 601 13.69 -5.88 -28.59
N SER A 602 15.00 -5.78 -28.54
CA SER A 602 15.64 -4.54 -28.98
C SER A 602 15.56 -4.49 -30.50
N ASP A 603 15.24 -3.33 -31.07
CA ASP A 603 15.35 -3.07 -32.53
C ASP A 603 16.81 -3.21 -33.02
N THR A 604 17.72 -3.63 -32.13
CA THR A 604 19.13 -3.79 -32.40
C THR A 604 19.36 -5.11 -33.15
N ALA A 605 19.60 -5.00 -34.43
CA ALA A 605 19.98 -6.13 -35.25
C ALA A 605 21.38 -6.64 -34.85
N CYS A 606 21.52 -7.96 -34.83
CA CYS A 606 22.81 -8.60 -34.62
C CYS A 606 23.74 -8.27 -35.81
N PRO A 607 24.91 -7.68 -35.58
CA PRO A 607 25.86 -7.35 -36.64
C PRO A 607 26.41 -8.58 -37.39
N ARG A 608 26.24 -9.78 -36.81
CA ARG A 608 26.71 -11.04 -37.39
C ARG A 608 25.70 -11.74 -38.27
N CYS A 609 24.40 -11.75 -37.89
CA CYS A 609 23.38 -12.53 -38.59
C CYS A 609 22.07 -11.80 -38.84
N GLY A 610 21.95 -10.52 -38.47
CA GLY A 610 20.77 -9.69 -38.68
C GLY A 610 19.57 -9.98 -37.78
N ARG A 611 19.61 -11.07 -36.97
CA ARG A 611 18.54 -11.38 -36.03
C ARG A 611 18.56 -10.43 -34.81
N PRO A 612 17.44 -10.22 -34.11
CA PRO A 612 17.40 -9.35 -32.93
C PRO A 612 18.40 -9.76 -31.87
N VAL A 613 18.97 -8.75 -31.17
CA VAL A 613 19.84 -8.95 -29.99
C VAL A 613 19.05 -8.67 -28.73
N VAL A 614 19.14 -9.54 -27.73
CA VAL A 614 18.51 -9.36 -26.41
C VAL A 614 19.55 -8.82 -25.43
N PHE A 615 19.19 -7.76 -24.72
CA PHE A 615 20.02 -7.17 -23.66
C PHE A 615 19.67 -7.80 -22.31
N TYR A 616 20.59 -8.58 -21.76
CA TYR A 616 20.53 -9.18 -20.44
C TYR A 616 21.21 -8.27 -19.38
N PRO A 617 20.96 -8.46 -18.08
CA PRO A 617 21.62 -7.70 -17.04
C PRO A 617 23.15 -7.77 -17.07
N LYS A 618 23.74 -8.88 -17.58
CA LYS A 618 25.19 -9.07 -17.63
C LYS A 618 25.77 -9.00 -19.02
N LEU A 619 24.97 -9.13 -20.08
CA LEU A 619 25.44 -9.26 -21.45
C LEU A 619 24.35 -8.93 -22.47
N ALA A 620 24.72 -8.65 -23.71
CA ALA A 620 23.85 -8.66 -24.88
C ALA A 620 24.12 -9.94 -25.69
N LYS A 621 23.07 -10.66 -26.12
CA LYS A 621 23.20 -11.92 -26.84
C LYS A 621 22.23 -11.97 -28.04
N CYS A 622 22.70 -12.50 -29.16
CA CYS A 622 21.86 -12.75 -30.31
C CYS A 622 20.81 -13.82 -30.01
N GLN A 623 19.58 -13.62 -30.50
CA GLN A 623 18.50 -14.59 -30.32
C GLN A 623 18.72 -15.87 -31.15
N ASN A 624 19.51 -15.81 -32.22
CA ASN A 624 19.84 -17.00 -32.96
C ASN A 624 20.84 -17.87 -32.18
N PRO A 625 20.46 -19.10 -31.77
CA PRO A 625 21.35 -19.98 -31.02
C PRO A 625 22.65 -20.31 -31.74
N ASP A 626 22.59 -20.44 -33.07
CA ASP A 626 23.72 -20.81 -33.92
C ASP A 626 24.69 -19.64 -34.17
N CYS A 627 24.26 -18.40 -33.91
CA CYS A 627 25.09 -17.22 -34.11
C CYS A 627 26.18 -17.05 -33.06
N GLY A 628 25.89 -17.35 -31.78
CA GLY A 628 26.81 -17.29 -30.67
C GLY A 628 27.32 -15.89 -30.28
N LEU A 629 26.83 -14.79 -30.92
CA LEU A 629 27.21 -13.44 -30.55
C LEU A 629 26.85 -13.13 -29.11
N THR A 630 27.85 -12.73 -28.33
CA THR A 630 27.68 -12.31 -26.93
C THR A 630 28.60 -11.14 -26.62
N VAL A 631 28.07 -10.04 -26.12
CA VAL A 631 28.80 -8.84 -25.70
C VAL A 631 28.53 -8.59 -24.22
N TRP A 632 29.59 -8.55 -23.40
CA TRP A 632 29.46 -8.35 -21.94
C TRP A 632 29.13 -6.90 -21.61
N ARG A 633 28.19 -6.71 -20.69
CA ARG A 633 27.76 -5.38 -20.22
C ARG A 633 28.83 -4.72 -19.35
N THR A 634 29.55 -5.47 -18.57
CA THR A 634 30.60 -4.93 -17.70
C THR A 634 31.94 -4.97 -18.39
N VAL A 635 32.51 -3.78 -18.66
CA VAL A 635 33.85 -3.61 -19.26
C VAL A 635 34.67 -2.75 -18.31
N ALA A 636 35.85 -3.22 -17.91
CA ALA A 636 36.75 -2.54 -16.93
C ALA A 636 35.96 -1.98 -15.72
N ARG A 637 35.15 -2.82 -15.07
CA ARG A 637 34.29 -2.50 -13.92
C ARG A 637 33.23 -1.40 -14.14
N LYS A 638 33.04 -0.98 -15.39
CA LYS A 638 31.97 -0.06 -15.80
C LYS A 638 30.84 -0.84 -16.43
N GLU A 639 29.62 -0.65 -15.96
CA GLU A 639 28.42 -1.23 -16.56
C GLU A 639 27.92 -0.33 -17.68
N LEU A 640 27.70 -0.92 -18.88
CA LEU A 640 27.18 -0.25 -20.06
C LEU A 640 25.66 -0.22 -20.03
N THR A 641 25.07 0.89 -20.46
CA THR A 641 23.61 1.01 -20.65
C THR A 641 23.16 0.27 -21.90
N ASP A 642 21.87 -0.07 -22.00
CA ASP A 642 21.29 -0.67 -23.22
C ASP A 642 21.54 0.20 -24.45
N LYS A 643 21.44 1.53 -24.32
CA LYS A 643 21.75 2.49 -25.38
C LYS A 643 23.19 2.38 -25.85
N GLN A 644 24.15 2.25 -24.94
CA GLN A 644 25.58 2.11 -25.29
C GLN A 644 25.87 0.75 -25.94
N LEU A 645 25.23 -0.32 -25.48
CA LEU A 645 25.30 -1.65 -26.11
C LEU A 645 24.66 -1.65 -27.49
N ALA A 646 23.50 -1.02 -27.64
CA ALA A 646 22.86 -0.87 -28.95
C ALA A 646 23.72 -0.06 -29.92
N GLU A 647 24.30 1.04 -29.48
CA GLU A 647 25.21 1.86 -30.27
C GLU A 647 26.47 1.06 -30.70
N LEU A 648 27.04 0.29 -29.77
CA LEU A 648 28.19 -0.57 -30.05
C LEU A 648 27.88 -1.64 -31.10
N LEU A 649 26.69 -2.28 -31.00
CA LEU A 649 26.27 -3.33 -31.91
C LEU A 649 25.84 -2.81 -33.29
N THR A 650 25.21 -1.62 -33.36
CA THR A 650 24.71 -1.06 -34.63
C THR A 650 25.76 -0.26 -35.41
N LYS A 651 26.59 0.49 -34.67
CA LYS A 651 27.61 1.38 -35.27
C LYS A 651 29.03 0.82 -35.20
N GLY A 652 29.24 -0.32 -34.51
CA GLY A 652 30.54 -0.89 -34.22
C GLY A 652 31.40 -0.10 -33.23
N LYS A 653 30.94 1.10 -32.79
CA LYS A 653 31.68 2.00 -31.88
C LYS A 653 30.70 2.82 -31.04
N THR A 654 31.09 3.08 -29.77
CA THR A 654 30.34 4.00 -28.89
C THR A 654 30.93 5.42 -28.92
N GLY A 655 30.15 6.39 -28.46
CA GLY A 655 30.75 7.66 -27.99
C GLY A 655 31.68 7.43 -26.77
N THR A 656 32.40 8.49 -26.36
CA THR A 656 33.31 8.42 -25.19
C THR A 656 32.51 8.17 -23.92
N ILE A 657 32.83 7.04 -23.24
CA ILE A 657 32.20 6.63 -21.97
C ILE A 657 33.17 6.98 -20.85
N ARG A 658 32.65 7.65 -19.81
CA ARG A 658 33.44 8.10 -18.66
C ARG A 658 33.48 7.07 -17.54
N GLY A 659 34.62 6.99 -16.86
CA GLY A 659 34.75 6.29 -15.60
C GLY A 659 35.00 4.79 -15.69
N PHE A 660 35.72 4.29 -16.69
CA PHE A 660 36.29 2.95 -16.66
C PHE A 660 37.40 2.87 -15.59
N VAL A 661 37.53 1.73 -14.92
CA VAL A 661 38.47 1.54 -13.83
C VAL A 661 39.71 0.75 -14.32
N LYS A 662 40.91 1.29 -14.07
CA LYS A 662 42.20 0.62 -14.39
C LYS A 662 42.46 -0.53 -13.42
N ASN A 663 43.19 -1.55 -13.84
CA ASN A 663 43.57 -2.68 -12.97
C ASN A 663 44.46 -2.27 -11.77
N GLY A 664 45.16 -1.13 -11.83
CA GLY A 664 45.97 -0.57 -10.75
C GLY A 664 45.34 0.57 -9.96
N GLY A 665 44.03 0.81 -10.13
CA GLY A 665 43.29 1.93 -9.53
C GLY A 665 43.28 3.18 -10.41
N GLY A 666 42.34 4.09 -10.14
CA GLY A 666 42.06 5.27 -10.94
C GLY A 666 41.11 5.00 -12.11
N THR A 667 40.55 6.07 -12.66
CA THR A 667 39.56 6.00 -13.76
C THR A 667 40.14 6.55 -15.06
N PHE A 668 39.54 6.16 -16.20
CA PHE A 668 39.83 6.70 -17.52
C PHE A 668 38.55 6.75 -18.37
N ASP A 669 38.60 7.59 -19.37
CA ASP A 669 37.49 7.76 -20.34
C ASP A 669 37.96 7.23 -21.70
N ALA A 670 37.11 6.47 -22.38
CA ALA A 670 37.40 5.91 -23.68
C ALA A 670 36.12 5.60 -24.46
N ALA A 671 36.17 5.54 -25.77
CA ALA A 671 35.11 4.89 -26.56
C ALA A 671 35.39 3.37 -26.62
N LEU A 672 34.33 2.59 -26.84
CA LEU A 672 34.44 1.15 -27.11
C LEU A 672 34.22 0.87 -28.59
N THR A 673 34.91 -0.12 -29.11
CA THR A 673 34.69 -0.68 -30.46
C THR A 673 34.62 -2.20 -30.39
N LEU A 674 34.00 -2.82 -31.39
CA LEU A 674 34.02 -4.27 -31.58
C LEU A 674 35.07 -4.62 -32.63
N ASP A 675 35.87 -5.64 -32.33
CA ASP A 675 36.79 -6.24 -33.30
C ASP A 675 36.02 -7.22 -34.26
N ASP A 676 36.75 -7.81 -35.19
CA ASP A 676 36.17 -8.78 -36.16
C ASP A 676 35.62 -10.05 -35.51
N GLN A 677 35.98 -10.32 -34.24
CA GLN A 677 35.49 -11.40 -33.43
C GLN A 677 34.39 -10.94 -32.44
N PHE A 678 33.91 -9.69 -32.58
CA PHE A 678 32.92 -9.06 -31.72
C PHE A 678 33.32 -8.94 -30.24
N LYS A 679 34.66 -8.83 -29.96
CA LYS A 679 35.19 -8.49 -28.63
C LYS A 679 35.32 -6.99 -28.49
N THR A 680 35.09 -6.50 -27.27
CA THR A 680 35.20 -5.06 -26.97
C THR A 680 36.63 -4.63 -26.80
N SER A 681 37.01 -3.55 -27.46
CA SER A 681 38.33 -2.89 -27.37
C SER A 681 38.19 -1.40 -27.07
N PHE A 682 39.17 -0.79 -26.40
CA PHE A 682 39.17 0.64 -26.10
C PHE A 682 39.71 1.48 -27.22
N VAL A 683 39.06 2.57 -27.54
CA VAL A 683 39.54 3.60 -28.45
C VAL A 683 39.67 4.90 -27.67
N PHE A 684 40.91 5.44 -27.64
CA PHE A 684 41.20 6.70 -26.96
C PHE A 684 41.23 7.83 -28.00
N GLU A 685 40.56 8.94 -27.69
CA GLU A 685 40.70 10.15 -28.51
C GLU A 685 42.09 10.74 -28.35
N PRO A 686 42.70 11.26 -29.43
CA PRO A 686 43.99 11.97 -29.33
C PRO A 686 43.82 13.14 -28.37
N ARG A 687 44.72 13.27 -27.40
CA ARG A 687 44.76 14.46 -26.54
C ARG A 687 45.13 15.67 -27.42
N ASP A 688 44.24 16.65 -27.51
CA ASP A 688 44.60 17.95 -28.05
C ASP A 688 45.76 18.52 -27.24
N THR A 689 46.90 18.66 -27.88
CA THR A 689 48.10 19.34 -27.31
C THR A 689 47.71 20.79 -27.03
N PRO A 690 47.96 21.31 -25.84
CA PRO A 690 47.63 22.70 -25.53
C PRO A 690 48.44 23.62 -26.47
N ARG A 691 47.76 24.46 -27.25
CA ARG A 691 48.43 25.54 -28.02
C ARG A 691 49.27 26.37 -27.08
N GLN A 692 50.62 26.40 -27.32
CA GLN A 692 51.58 27.27 -26.65
C GLN A 692 51.12 28.74 -26.80
N GLY A 693 50.73 29.33 -25.70
CA GLY A 693 50.40 30.75 -25.61
C GLY A 693 51.60 31.60 -25.95
N LYS A 694 51.49 32.44 -27.01
CA LYS A 694 52.48 33.50 -27.33
C LYS A 694 52.64 34.41 -26.11
N ARG A 695 53.84 34.39 -25.52
CA ARG A 695 54.30 35.40 -24.54
C ARG A 695 54.40 36.77 -25.24
N ASN A 696 53.49 37.66 -25.03
CA ASN A 696 53.66 39.10 -25.34
C ASN A 696 54.65 39.68 -24.36
N LYS A 697 55.83 40.05 -24.84
CA LYS A 697 56.76 40.97 -24.18
C LYS A 697 56.15 42.35 -24.27
N ARG A 698 55.82 42.98 -23.15
CA ARG A 698 55.68 44.44 -23.03
C ARG A 698 57.01 45.00 -22.52
N LYS A 699 57.50 46.02 -23.28
CA LYS A 699 58.44 47.00 -22.79
C LYS A 699 57.80 47.91 -21.76
#